data_249fe8ef08798e337f2ef34bbfd876ca
#
_entry.id   249fe8ef08798e337f2ef34bbfd876ca
#
_cell.length_a   1.000
_cell.length_b   1.000
_cell.length_c   1.000
_cell.angle_alpha   90.00
_cell.angle_beta   90.00
_cell.angle_gamma   90.00
#
_symmetry.space_group_name_H-M   'P 1'
#
loop_
_entity.id
_entity.type
_entity.pdbx_description
1 polymer ?
#
loop_
_entity_poly.entity_id
_entity_poly.type
_entity_poly.pdbx_seq_one_letter_code
_entity_poly.pdbx_strand_id
1 'polypeptide(L)'
;MPKPAVSLPYRDESGIKGKYLYAVGGYHSTDTGCPAWGTSDPSDIRFIGDHLGDLVITYADGSSDAVPLILGYTLWLHSTWMETPAPFMGEGKDDALAARLMETLSLYGAWDRREKWLLRVALRDLPVTAVEVVGDPEKNPARPVLSVYTVPWGTTEDQPLKKGTPVFTEACVTDEETLPDLGEDAPAFFACHTVDLSALPLERVRENLDAVCHALHTFDEDFEQAPAFEIPDDYHSYRVSFSGSPLAEIATGAVYHNMKNLCERTDSDGFIHTSYHNAPSWRYDGFGPYILNANSYYDAYYARDCARAIMTLNLFGQNRKALASCRLGSEFMMAYPRDGVTLGGIPVPGHFSVMCNKPYIYSQLLIHHGWPTQYTSERFGEECGNLGNQETDGHGLMMMGTFAAWVAAGKDPVYVRENWDYIRECTAWIMWCFDHPELSFAKDDLLYGETEAAMNDYTLYANIPCYLGLLGYIEMAAAAGYTEEAALWQTYADHLQGGIDKGLTKENGWRLEKCGFSHDPVVTMLADTYGYDTADMPAEWVSRSMAVYPADLAKTVDFGMYGVRGGIGYDHSMITQNALLLDQTRDAGALVESLCRICYAPRLPEPYLVPEGMAIDAEKGIFRRQGDLGNLVQLAEAMKCFHIVIGISPVWGDTVKLLPRLPKGWSIAVKDYPLVNTRATVDMETSYPTGNTQAMTLSLRGEIPEKTLRVRFGPFPPDCETVTVTLNHIPYTLRTEPCGDANWAWLEVNLYTLQ
;
A
#
# COMPACT_ATOMS: atom_id res chain seq x y z
N MET A 1 -10.62 -30.09 21.84
CA MET A 1 -9.80 -31.28 21.61
C MET A 1 -10.48 -32.52 22.19
N PRO A 2 -10.43 -33.65 21.50
CA PRO A 2 -10.80 -34.95 22.07
C PRO A 2 -10.01 -35.18 23.36
N LYS A 3 -10.63 -35.84 24.33
CA LYS A 3 -9.93 -36.18 25.57
C LYS A 3 -9.54 -37.68 25.57
N PRO A 4 -8.40 -38.06 26.13
CA PRO A 4 -7.44 -37.21 26.84
C PRO A 4 -6.51 -36.45 25.85
N ALA A 5 -6.41 -35.13 26.02
CA ALA A 5 -5.41 -34.32 25.35
C ALA A 5 -4.14 -34.20 26.22
N VAL A 6 -3.00 -34.20 25.59
CA VAL A 6 -1.70 -33.99 26.22
C VAL A 6 -1.05 -32.71 25.67
N SER A 7 -0.37 -32.01 26.56
CA SER A 7 0.41 -30.82 26.12
C SER A 7 1.68 -31.24 25.37
N LEU A 8 2.05 -30.48 24.38
CA LEU A 8 3.29 -30.69 23.62
C LEU A 8 4.41 -29.74 24.12
N PRO A 9 5.65 -30.21 24.19
CA PRO A 9 6.10 -31.56 23.87
C PRO A 9 5.63 -32.60 24.89
N TYR A 10 5.19 -33.77 24.38
CA TYR A 10 4.75 -34.89 25.21
C TYR A 10 5.86 -35.92 25.34
N ARG A 11 6.06 -36.45 26.54
CA ARG A 11 6.94 -37.62 26.79
C ARG A 11 6.38 -38.41 27.98
N ASP A 12 6.14 -39.70 27.76
CA ASP A 12 5.72 -40.66 28.79
C ASP A 12 6.12 -42.06 28.38
N GLU A 13 6.97 -42.73 29.18
CA GLU A 13 7.46 -44.08 28.90
C GLU A 13 6.34 -45.13 28.87
N SER A 14 5.21 -44.87 29.54
CA SER A 14 4.04 -45.79 29.52
C SER A 14 3.37 -45.84 28.14
N GLY A 15 3.49 -44.78 27.39
CA GLY A 15 2.93 -44.61 26.05
C GLY A 15 1.40 -44.62 25.99
N ILE A 16 0.87 -44.00 24.94
CA ILE A 16 -0.56 -43.99 24.64
C ILE A 16 -0.78 -44.77 23.34
N LYS A 17 -1.70 -45.71 23.31
CA LYS A 17 -2.08 -46.49 22.13
C LYS A 17 -3.30 -45.89 21.47
N GLY A 18 -3.28 -45.80 20.14
CA GLY A 18 -4.38 -45.35 19.30
C GLY A 18 -4.02 -45.43 17.82
N LYS A 19 -5.03 -45.31 16.96
CA LYS A 19 -4.88 -45.34 15.51
C LYS A 19 -4.50 -44.01 14.91
N TYR A 20 -4.88 -42.92 15.58
CA TYR A 20 -4.70 -41.57 15.10
C TYR A 20 -4.09 -40.66 16.15
N LEU A 21 -3.24 -39.79 15.71
CA LEU A 21 -2.80 -38.61 16.46
C LEU A 21 -3.50 -37.38 15.86
N TYR A 22 -4.15 -36.63 16.72
CA TYR A 22 -4.62 -35.28 16.41
C TYR A 22 -3.70 -34.28 17.10
N ALA A 23 -3.11 -33.37 16.34
CA ALA A 23 -2.26 -32.31 16.87
C ALA A 23 -2.84 -30.94 16.52
N VAL A 24 -2.84 -30.03 17.47
CA VAL A 24 -3.36 -28.66 17.32
C VAL A 24 -2.20 -27.68 17.28
N GLY A 25 -2.12 -26.90 16.21
CA GLY A 25 -1.05 -25.92 16.03
C GLY A 25 -1.12 -25.17 14.72
N GLY A 26 0.00 -24.61 14.35
CA GLY A 26 0.16 -23.85 13.12
C GLY A 26 1.56 -23.25 13.00
N TYR A 27 1.75 -22.47 11.96
CA TYR A 27 2.95 -21.66 11.79
C TYR A 27 2.77 -20.32 12.49
N HIS A 28 3.66 -19.97 13.39
CA HIS A 28 3.67 -18.72 14.12
C HIS A 28 4.79 -17.82 13.60
N SER A 29 4.43 -16.67 13.05
CA SER A 29 5.39 -15.61 12.70
C SER A 29 5.93 -14.96 13.97
N THR A 30 7.20 -14.59 13.95
CA THR A 30 7.87 -13.98 15.11
C THR A 30 7.49 -12.53 15.33
N ASP A 31 6.84 -11.91 14.35
CA ASP A 31 6.59 -10.47 14.39
C ASP A 31 5.17 -10.14 14.86
N THR A 32 4.24 -9.98 13.99
CA THR A 32 2.89 -9.54 14.33
C THR A 32 1.86 -10.67 14.34
N GLY A 33 2.26 -11.85 13.88
CA GLY A 33 1.34 -12.94 13.61
C GLY A 33 0.47 -12.72 12.37
N CYS A 34 0.66 -11.63 11.64
CA CYS A 34 -0.03 -11.35 10.40
C CYS A 34 0.88 -11.55 9.18
N PRO A 35 0.74 -12.64 8.46
CA PRO A 35 1.53 -12.87 7.25
C PRO A 35 1.11 -11.99 6.08
N ALA A 36 -0.06 -11.37 6.14
CA ALA A 36 -0.52 -10.45 5.11
C ALA A 36 0.41 -9.26 4.95
N TRP A 37 0.97 -8.78 6.03
CA TRP A 37 1.90 -7.65 6.06
C TRP A 37 3.34 -8.02 5.71
N GLY A 38 3.53 -9.25 5.28
CA GLY A 38 4.81 -9.72 4.77
C GLY A 38 5.95 -9.60 5.76
N THR A 39 5.63 -9.42 7.01
CA THR A 39 6.57 -9.20 8.08
C THR A 39 7.36 -7.90 7.94
N SER A 40 7.50 -7.16 8.98
CA SER A 40 8.53 -6.17 9.14
C SER A 40 9.94 -6.78 9.07
N ASP A 41 10.03 -8.11 9.19
CA ASP A 41 11.27 -8.87 8.99
C ASP A 41 11.23 -9.64 7.66
N PRO A 42 11.94 -9.14 6.63
CA PRO A 42 12.06 -9.80 5.34
C PRO A 42 12.58 -11.25 5.42
N SER A 43 13.22 -11.62 6.50
CA SER A 43 13.74 -12.97 6.70
C SER A 43 12.69 -14.00 7.06
N ASP A 44 11.51 -13.56 7.50
CA ASP A 44 10.41 -14.45 7.86
C ASP A 44 9.39 -14.68 6.74
N ILE A 45 9.73 -14.31 5.52
CA ILE A 45 8.90 -14.62 4.37
C ILE A 45 8.89 -16.11 4.12
N ARG A 46 7.68 -16.67 4.05
CA ARG A 46 7.43 -18.06 3.74
C ARG A 46 6.56 -18.18 2.51
N PHE A 47 6.80 -19.24 1.79
CA PHE A 47 6.06 -19.54 0.58
C PHE A 47 5.33 -20.87 0.72
N ILE A 48 4.18 -20.98 0.09
CA ILE A 48 3.49 -22.27 0.00
C ILE A 48 4.46 -23.30 -0.56
N GLY A 49 4.54 -24.45 0.11
CA GLY A 49 5.48 -25.52 -0.19
C GLY A 49 6.77 -25.51 0.63
N ASP A 50 7.00 -24.47 1.44
CA ASP A 50 8.17 -24.44 2.33
C ASP A 50 8.06 -25.49 3.43
N HIS A 51 9.14 -26.25 3.65
CA HIS A 51 9.28 -27.23 4.72
C HIS A 51 9.90 -26.53 5.94
N LEU A 52 9.12 -26.40 7.02
CA LEU A 52 9.48 -25.57 8.17
C LEU A 52 9.87 -26.36 9.41
N GLY A 53 9.84 -27.65 9.35
CA GLY A 53 10.17 -28.58 10.44
C GLY A 53 9.42 -29.89 10.35
N ASP A 54 9.49 -30.68 11.39
CA ASP A 54 8.83 -31.99 11.49
C ASP A 54 8.07 -32.12 12.82
N LEU A 55 6.89 -32.71 12.80
CA LEU A 55 6.24 -33.24 13.99
C LEU A 55 6.74 -34.68 14.17
N VAL A 56 7.57 -34.89 15.18
CA VAL A 56 8.22 -36.20 15.44
C VAL A 56 7.40 -36.97 16.46
N ILE A 57 7.02 -38.19 16.07
CA ILE A 57 6.23 -39.13 16.89
C ILE A 57 7.17 -40.30 17.25
N THR A 58 7.42 -40.54 18.51
CA THR A 58 8.26 -41.63 18.98
C THR A 58 7.40 -42.73 19.60
N TYR A 59 7.73 -43.98 19.32
CA TYR A 59 7.01 -45.14 19.75
C TYR A 59 7.75 -45.92 20.83
N ALA A 60 7.04 -46.84 21.53
CA ALA A 60 7.57 -47.63 22.64
C ALA A 60 8.73 -48.57 22.28
N ASP A 61 8.89 -48.91 20.99
CA ASP A 61 10.03 -49.71 20.49
C ASP A 61 11.26 -48.85 20.17
N GLY A 62 11.19 -47.53 20.41
CA GLY A 62 12.26 -46.60 20.13
C GLY A 62 12.32 -46.13 18.68
N SER A 63 11.43 -46.62 17.81
CA SER A 63 11.30 -46.08 16.44
C SER A 63 10.56 -44.72 16.46
N SER A 64 10.75 -43.94 15.42
CA SER A 64 10.04 -42.67 15.26
C SER A 64 9.53 -42.46 13.84
N ASP A 65 8.48 -41.69 13.73
CA ASP A 65 7.98 -41.12 12.48
C ASP A 65 8.12 -39.59 12.50
N ALA A 66 8.40 -39.02 11.35
CA ALA A 66 8.45 -37.58 11.17
C ALA A 66 7.39 -37.14 10.15
N VAL A 67 6.45 -36.32 10.61
CA VAL A 67 5.46 -35.67 9.74
C VAL A 67 6.09 -34.39 9.23
N PRO A 68 6.34 -34.23 7.93
CA PRO A 68 6.91 -33.01 7.41
C PRO A 68 5.88 -31.87 7.54
N LEU A 69 6.29 -30.75 8.13
CA LEU A 69 5.48 -29.55 8.30
C LEU A 69 5.72 -28.62 7.11
N ILE A 70 4.89 -28.78 6.11
CA ILE A 70 4.95 -28.05 4.83
C ILE A 70 3.78 -27.07 4.74
N LEU A 71 4.09 -25.79 4.54
CA LEU A 71 3.07 -24.76 4.41
C LEU A 71 2.18 -25.01 3.19
N GLY A 72 0.88 -25.09 3.41
CA GLY A 72 -0.11 -25.45 2.39
C GLY A 72 -0.39 -26.96 2.28
N TYR A 73 0.31 -27.80 3.05
CA TYR A 73 0.04 -29.24 3.12
C TYR A 73 -0.33 -29.68 4.55
N THR A 74 0.62 -29.73 5.47
CA THR A 74 0.44 -30.17 6.85
C THR A 74 0.50 -29.01 7.84
N LEU A 75 0.73 -27.83 7.37
CA LEU A 75 0.89 -26.62 8.16
C LEU A 75 0.17 -25.46 7.48
N TRP A 76 -0.45 -24.59 8.29
CA TRP A 76 -0.97 -23.32 7.88
C TRP A 76 -0.68 -22.27 8.95
N LEU A 77 -1.01 -21.01 8.64
CA LEU A 77 -0.75 -19.87 9.51
C LEU A 77 -1.57 -19.98 10.80
N HIS A 78 -0.90 -19.74 11.90
CA HIS A 78 -1.48 -19.70 13.23
C HIS A 78 -1.72 -18.25 13.61
N SER A 79 -2.85 -17.96 14.21
CA SER A 79 -3.24 -16.65 14.69
C SER A 79 -2.91 -15.52 13.74
N THR A 80 -3.87 -14.81 13.34
CA THR A 80 -3.64 -13.65 12.53
C THR A 80 -4.25 -12.45 13.20
N TRP A 81 -3.55 -11.39 13.11
CA TRP A 81 -3.97 -10.08 13.57
C TRP A 81 -5.35 -9.68 13.05
N MET A 82 -5.76 -10.26 11.93
CA MET A 82 -6.96 -9.89 11.23
C MET A 82 -7.95 -11.02 11.04
N GLU A 83 -8.07 -11.91 11.99
CA GLU A 83 -8.98 -13.03 11.85
C GLU A 83 -8.89 -13.69 10.47
N THR A 84 -7.67 -13.98 10.01
CA THR A 84 -7.48 -14.66 8.73
C THR A 84 -8.31 -15.94 8.75
N PRO A 85 -9.36 -16.05 7.97
CA PRO A 85 -10.19 -17.22 7.99
C PRO A 85 -9.44 -18.42 7.46
N ALA A 86 -10.02 -19.58 7.71
CA ALA A 86 -9.57 -20.78 7.07
C ALA A 86 -9.43 -20.56 5.56
N PRO A 87 -8.34 -21.00 4.94
CA PRO A 87 -8.25 -20.98 3.50
C PRO A 87 -9.52 -21.63 2.92
N PHE A 88 -10.10 -20.98 1.91
CA PHE A 88 -11.24 -21.55 1.17
C PHE A 88 -12.61 -21.51 1.87
N MET A 89 -12.76 -20.78 2.95
CA MET A 89 -14.09 -20.50 3.49
C MET A 89 -14.70 -19.28 2.80
N GLY A 90 -15.83 -19.48 2.18
CA GLY A 90 -16.60 -18.41 1.56
C GLY A 90 -17.50 -18.91 0.43
N GLU A 91 -18.58 -18.20 0.15
CA GLU A 91 -19.54 -18.55 -0.88
C GLU A 91 -19.04 -18.17 -2.29
N GLY A 92 -19.45 -18.92 -3.30
CA GLY A 92 -19.26 -18.54 -4.70
C GLY A 92 -17.88 -18.78 -5.28
N LYS A 93 -17.14 -19.72 -4.73
CA LYS A 93 -15.78 -20.00 -5.15
C LYS A 93 -15.71 -21.16 -6.10
N ASP A 94 -15.85 -20.86 -7.32
CA ASP A 94 -15.47 -21.75 -8.40
C ASP A 94 -14.05 -21.41 -8.83
N ASP A 95 -13.12 -21.70 -7.95
CA ASP A 95 -11.74 -21.36 -8.19
C ASP A 95 -10.90 -22.64 -8.29
N ALA A 96 -10.38 -22.87 -9.47
CA ALA A 96 -9.54 -24.03 -9.74
C ALA A 96 -8.29 -24.09 -8.85
N LEU A 97 -7.78 -22.93 -8.42
CA LEU A 97 -6.63 -22.85 -7.53
C LEU A 97 -7.00 -23.21 -6.09
N ALA A 98 -8.12 -22.68 -5.60
CA ALA A 98 -8.65 -23.03 -4.29
C ALA A 98 -8.97 -24.52 -4.22
N ALA A 99 -9.64 -25.07 -5.23
CA ALA A 99 -9.93 -26.51 -5.34
C ALA A 99 -8.64 -27.34 -5.31
N ARG A 100 -7.62 -26.94 -6.07
CA ARG A 100 -6.32 -27.63 -6.13
C ARG A 100 -5.59 -27.60 -4.80
N LEU A 101 -5.62 -26.50 -4.09
CA LEU A 101 -5.03 -26.39 -2.77
C LEU A 101 -5.81 -27.21 -1.74
N MET A 102 -7.14 -27.25 -1.83
CA MET A 102 -7.99 -28.12 -1.00
C MET A 102 -7.69 -29.61 -1.20
N GLU A 103 -7.38 -30.03 -2.42
CA GLU A 103 -6.94 -31.40 -2.68
C GLU A 103 -5.59 -31.73 -2.01
N THR A 104 -4.78 -30.71 -1.77
CA THR A 104 -3.44 -30.87 -1.21
C THR A 104 -3.43 -30.77 0.31
N LEU A 105 -4.24 -29.89 0.88
CA LEU A 105 -4.21 -29.56 2.29
C LEU A 105 -4.68 -30.74 3.18
N SER A 106 -3.85 -31.11 4.14
CA SER A 106 -4.13 -32.20 5.10
C SER A 106 -4.66 -31.71 6.45
N LEU A 107 -4.95 -30.44 6.59
CA LEU A 107 -5.47 -29.88 7.82
C LEU A 107 -6.97 -30.15 7.97
N TYR A 108 -7.39 -30.43 9.19
CA TYR A 108 -8.74 -30.89 9.50
C TYR A 108 -9.72 -29.78 9.85
N GLY A 109 -9.28 -28.57 9.92
CA GLY A 109 -10.10 -27.41 10.26
C GLY A 109 -9.40 -26.46 11.18
N ALA A 110 -10.00 -25.30 11.37
CA ALA A 110 -9.52 -24.33 12.32
C ALA A 110 -10.05 -24.65 13.72
N TRP A 111 -9.18 -24.56 14.67
CA TRP A 111 -9.49 -24.71 16.09
C TRP A 111 -9.40 -23.34 16.79
N ASP A 112 -10.20 -23.12 17.81
CA ASP A 112 -10.13 -21.93 18.64
C ASP A 112 -10.22 -20.62 17.85
N ARG A 113 -11.41 -20.32 17.36
CA ARG A 113 -11.71 -19.12 16.56
C ARG A 113 -10.86 -18.93 15.30
N ARG A 114 -10.38 -20.03 14.71
CA ARG A 114 -9.55 -20.06 13.50
C ARG A 114 -8.08 -19.67 13.70
N GLU A 115 -7.63 -19.65 14.93
CA GLU A 115 -6.24 -19.31 15.24
C GLU A 115 -5.30 -20.52 15.15
N LYS A 116 -5.83 -21.73 15.26
CA LYS A 116 -5.06 -22.98 15.26
C LYS A 116 -5.67 -23.99 14.32
N TRP A 117 -4.86 -24.89 13.85
CA TRP A 117 -5.24 -25.95 12.91
C TRP A 117 -5.14 -27.31 13.57
N LEU A 118 -5.95 -28.23 13.09
CA LEU A 118 -5.96 -29.60 13.52
C LEU A 118 -5.36 -30.50 12.46
N LEU A 119 -4.28 -31.19 12.77
CA LEU A 119 -3.61 -32.15 11.93
C LEU A 119 -3.93 -33.56 12.42
N ARG A 120 -4.43 -34.42 11.54
CA ARG A 120 -4.67 -35.85 11.84
C ARG A 120 -3.63 -36.73 11.14
N VAL A 121 -2.94 -37.55 11.93
CA VAL A 121 -1.89 -38.45 11.46
C VAL A 121 -2.28 -39.89 11.78
N ALA A 122 -2.19 -40.79 10.81
CA ALA A 122 -2.34 -42.22 11.06
C ALA A 122 -1.10 -42.76 11.76
N LEU A 123 -1.30 -43.52 12.85
CA LEU A 123 -0.23 -44.06 13.68
C LEU A 123 0.04 -45.51 13.36
N ARG A 124 1.24 -45.97 13.68
CA ARG A 124 1.57 -47.39 13.74
C ARG A 124 0.83 -48.05 14.90
N ASP A 125 0.64 -49.38 14.82
CA ASP A 125 0.05 -50.15 15.93
C ASP A 125 1.06 -50.34 17.07
N LEU A 126 1.57 -49.24 17.61
CA LEU A 126 2.54 -49.15 18.69
C LEU A 126 2.15 -48.00 19.63
N PRO A 127 2.42 -48.12 20.94
CA PRO A 127 2.19 -47.02 21.86
C PRO A 127 3.09 -45.81 21.53
N VAL A 128 2.52 -44.62 21.53
CA VAL A 128 3.24 -43.34 21.35
C VAL A 128 3.82 -42.90 22.69
N THR A 129 5.13 -42.78 22.78
CA THR A 129 5.85 -42.36 24.00
C THR A 129 6.32 -40.91 23.98
N ALA A 130 6.46 -40.31 22.82
CA ALA A 130 6.75 -38.88 22.71
C ALA A 130 6.18 -38.28 21.44
N VAL A 131 5.82 -36.98 21.52
CA VAL A 131 5.43 -36.12 20.40
C VAL A 131 6.08 -34.77 20.59
N GLU A 132 6.85 -34.36 19.64
CA GLU A 132 7.53 -33.06 19.68
C GLU A 132 7.65 -32.43 18.28
N VAL A 133 7.72 -31.11 18.25
CA VAL A 133 8.01 -30.36 17.02
C VAL A 133 9.51 -30.07 16.95
N VAL A 134 10.13 -30.47 15.85
CA VAL A 134 11.53 -30.16 15.55
C VAL A 134 11.54 -29.18 14.38
N GLY A 135 11.79 -27.92 14.68
CA GLY A 135 12.02 -26.91 13.64
C GLY A 135 13.39 -27.14 13.00
N ASP A 136 13.45 -27.12 11.69
CA ASP A 136 14.70 -27.27 10.96
C ASP A 136 14.98 -26.03 10.13
N PRO A 137 15.71 -25.04 10.69
CA PRO A 137 16.07 -23.84 9.95
C PRO A 137 17.02 -24.09 8.77
N GLU A 138 17.71 -25.23 8.75
CA GLU A 138 18.63 -25.58 7.66
C GLU A 138 17.93 -26.28 6.50
N LYS A 139 16.80 -26.95 6.73
CA LYS A 139 15.97 -27.51 5.66
C LYS A 139 15.31 -26.45 4.80
N ASN A 140 15.18 -25.29 5.34
CA ASN A 140 14.76 -24.09 4.64
C ASN A 140 15.85 -23.04 4.78
N PRO A 141 16.98 -23.19 4.08
CA PRO A 141 18.01 -22.16 4.08
C PRO A 141 17.31 -20.84 3.76
N ALA A 142 17.63 -19.83 4.56
CA ALA A 142 17.13 -18.49 4.29
C ALA A 142 17.32 -18.25 2.81
N ARG A 143 16.22 -18.13 2.09
CA ARG A 143 16.28 -17.73 0.70
C ARG A 143 17.03 -16.42 0.71
N PRO A 144 17.96 -16.20 -0.23
CA PRO A 144 18.65 -14.94 -0.27
C PRO A 144 17.57 -13.87 -0.29
N VAL A 145 17.40 -13.21 0.83
CA VAL A 145 16.63 -11.98 0.87
C VAL A 145 17.41 -11.09 -0.05
N LEU A 146 16.84 -10.79 -1.18
CA LEU A 146 17.41 -9.77 -2.02
C LEU A 146 17.52 -8.56 -1.13
N SER A 147 18.71 -8.17 -0.84
CA SER A 147 19.08 -7.09 0.06
C SER A 147 18.71 -5.75 -0.55
N VAL A 148 17.42 -5.52 -0.71
CA VAL A 148 16.92 -4.30 -1.30
C VAL A 148 16.46 -3.34 -0.24
N TYR A 149 16.17 -3.86 0.89
CA TYR A 149 15.95 -3.09 2.07
C TYR A 149 17.24 -3.03 2.88
N THR A 150 18.03 -2.02 2.65
CA THR A 150 18.69 -1.37 3.78
C THR A 150 17.54 -0.78 4.59
N VAL A 151 16.94 -1.65 5.35
CA VAL A 151 15.76 -1.33 6.10
C VAL A 151 16.08 -0.19 7.03
N PRO A 152 15.24 0.83 7.13
CA PRO A 152 15.30 1.82 8.19
C PRO A 152 15.29 1.18 9.60
N TRP A 153 15.05 -0.10 9.71
CA TRP A 153 14.85 -0.89 10.91
C TRP A 153 16.07 -1.59 11.46
N GLY A 154 17.25 -1.23 10.96
CA GLY A 154 18.50 -1.62 11.58
C GLY A 154 18.84 -3.11 11.53
N THR A 155 18.27 -3.86 10.60
CA THR A 155 18.81 -5.16 10.25
C THR A 155 20.10 -4.93 9.48
N THR A 156 21.21 -4.96 10.16
CA THR A 156 22.50 -5.07 9.52
C THR A 156 22.61 -6.44 8.89
N GLU A 157 23.36 -6.55 7.78
CA GLU A 157 23.64 -7.82 7.10
C GLU A 157 24.16 -8.94 8.04
N ASP A 158 24.58 -8.59 9.25
CA ASP A 158 25.15 -9.47 10.26
C ASP A 158 24.15 -9.94 11.32
N GLN A 159 22.86 -9.54 11.27
CA GLN A 159 21.90 -10.03 12.24
C GLN A 159 21.37 -11.41 11.82
N PRO A 160 21.36 -12.39 12.74
CA PRO A 160 20.76 -13.68 12.44
C PRO A 160 19.28 -13.48 12.12
N LEU A 161 18.86 -14.01 10.98
CA LEU A 161 17.49 -13.94 10.51
C LEU A 161 16.54 -14.54 11.55
N LYS A 162 15.61 -13.76 12.07
CA LYS A 162 14.52 -14.29 12.88
C LYS A 162 13.59 -15.10 11.99
N LYS A 163 13.29 -16.31 12.40
CA LYS A 163 12.40 -17.22 11.67
C LYS A 163 11.19 -17.53 12.51
N GLY A 164 10.02 -17.46 11.89
CA GLY A 164 8.84 -18.05 12.47
C GLY A 164 9.00 -19.55 12.61
N THR A 165 8.31 -20.13 13.55
CA THR A 165 8.42 -21.55 13.88
C THR A 165 7.07 -22.25 13.84
N PRO A 166 7.00 -23.53 13.43
CA PRO A 166 5.82 -24.33 13.69
C PRO A 166 5.61 -24.48 15.18
N VAL A 167 4.38 -24.25 15.62
CA VAL A 167 3.98 -24.38 17.03
C VAL A 167 2.79 -25.32 17.12
N PHE A 168 2.96 -26.43 17.82
CA PHE A 168 1.88 -27.34 18.17
C PHE A 168 1.81 -27.41 19.70
N THR A 169 0.64 -27.16 20.25
CA THR A 169 0.45 -26.96 21.70
C THR A 169 -0.14 -28.16 22.39
N GLU A 170 -0.95 -28.94 21.69
CA GLU A 170 -1.67 -30.08 22.25
C GLU A 170 -1.77 -31.21 21.24
N ALA A 171 -1.85 -32.44 21.73
CA ALA A 171 -2.14 -33.61 20.91
C ALA A 171 -3.08 -34.57 21.65
N CYS A 172 -3.78 -35.41 20.88
CA CYS A 172 -4.60 -36.49 21.39
C CYS A 172 -4.34 -37.74 20.56
N VAL A 173 -4.06 -38.87 21.22
CA VAL A 173 -3.92 -40.20 20.60
C VAL A 173 -5.20 -40.96 20.87
N THR A 174 -5.88 -41.42 19.81
CA THR A 174 -7.19 -42.10 19.92
C THR A 174 -7.44 -43.09 18.79
N ASP A 175 -8.40 -43.98 18.99
CA ASP A 175 -8.92 -44.86 17.96
C ASP A 175 -10.02 -44.23 17.11
N GLU A 176 -10.54 -43.08 17.52
CA GLU A 176 -11.65 -42.39 16.86
C GLU A 176 -11.19 -41.66 15.60
N GLU A 177 -11.82 -42.01 14.48
CA GLU A 177 -11.56 -41.35 13.19
C GLU A 177 -12.33 -40.02 13.05
N THR A 178 -13.44 -39.87 13.72
CA THR A 178 -14.23 -38.65 13.77
C THR A 178 -14.02 -37.93 15.08
N LEU A 179 -13.82 -36.63 15.01
CA LEU A 179 -13.75 -35.82 16.21
C LEU A 179 -15.09 -35.80 16.93
N PRO A 180 -15.09 -35.96 18.24
CA PRO A 180 -16.31 -35.72 19.01
C PRO A 180 -16.80 -34.29 18.79
N ASP A 181 -18.10 -34.09 19.01
CA ASP A 181 -18.78 -32.82 18.92
C ASP A 181 -17.99 -31.72 19.64
N LEU A 182 -17.60 -30.69 18.90
CA LEU A 182 -16.75 -29.60 19.38
C LEU A 182 -17.55 -28.47 20.02
N GLY A 183 -18.88 -28.65 20.13
CA GLY A 183 -19.78 -27.65 20.67
C GLY A 183 -20.30 -26.65 19.64
N GLU A 184 -21.23 -25.78 20.10
CA GLU A 184 -21.89 -24.80 19.23
C GLU A 184 -20.95 -23.73 18.65
N ASP A 185 -19.81 -23.53 19.26
CA ASP A 185 -18.78 -22.56 18.83
C ASP A 185 -17.70 -23.18 17.92
N ALA A 186 -17.88 -24.42 17.50
CA ALA A 186 -16.91 -25.07 16.63
C ALA A 186 -16.89 -24.38 15.26
N PRO A 187 -15.70 -24.01 14.75
CA PRO A 187 -15.60 -23.46 13.42
C PRO A 187 -16.04 -24.48 12.38
N ALA A 188 -16.53 -24.00 11.23
CA ALA A 188 -16.89 -24.86 10.13
C ALA A 188 -15.68 -25.70 9.71
N PHE A 189 -15.85 -27.02 9.72
CA PHE A 189 -14.82 -27.94 9.25
C PHE A 189 -14.90 -28.11 7.75
N PHE A 190 -13.75 -28.14 7.13
CA PHE A 190 -13.62 -28.66 5.79
C PHE A 190 -13.01 -30.08 5.84
N ALA A 191 -13.37 -30.91 4.89
CA ALA A 191 -12.86 -32.27 4.80
C ALA A 191 -11.37 -32.22 4.49
N CYS A 192 -10.55 -32.81 5.35
CA CYS A 192 -9.12 -32.91 5.18
C CYS A 192 -8.66 -34.35 5.14
N HIS A 193 -7.49 -34.58 4.59
CA HIS A 193 -6.92 -35.89 4.47
C HIS A 193 -6.16 -36.28 5.74
N THR A 194 -6.27 -37.51 6.15
CA THR A 194 -5.38 -38.08 7.15
C THR A 194 -3.98 -38.23 6.57
N VAL A 195 -2.97 -37.76 7.26
CA VAL A 195 -1.59 -37.98 6.84
C VAL A 195 -1.21 -39.43 7.13
N ASP A 196 -0.95 -40.19 6.09
CA ASP A 196 -0.42 -41.54 6.14
C ASP A 196 1.08 -41.51 5.87
N LEU A 197 1.89 -41.78 6.91
CA LEU A 197 3.35 -41.73 6.82
C LEU A 197 3.94 -42.87 6.00
N SER A 198 3.18 -43.93 5.76
CA SER A 198 3.59 -45.04 4.88
C SER A 198 3.48 -44.73 3.41
N ALA A 199 2.73 -43.70 3.06
CA ALA A 199 2.37 -43.34 1.68
C ALA A 199 2.30 -41.83 1.48
N LEU A 200 3.26 -41.05 2.00
CA LEU A 200 3.30 -39.61 1.83
C LEU A 200 3.40 -39.21 0.35
N PRO A 201 2.43 -38.51 -0.21
CA PRO A 201 2.41 -38.13 -1.63
C PRO A 201 3.22 -36.85 -1.89
N LEU A 202 4.43 -36.77 -1.38
CA LEU A 202 5.22 -35.51 -1.37
C LEU A 202 5.49 -34.94 -2.76
N GLU A 203 5.71 -35.82 -3.75
CA GLU A 203 5.93 -35.37 -5.13
C GLU A 203 4.69 -34.70 -5.68
N ARG A 204 3.54 -35.34 -5.54
CA ARG A 204 2.24 -34.76 -5.96
C ARG A 204 1.90 -33.47 -5.19
N VAL A 205 2.19 -33.43 -3.90
CA VAL A 205 2.03 -32.24 -3.06
C VAL A 205 2.86 -31.10 -3.62
N ARG A 206 4.14 -31.32 -3.92
CA ARG A 206 5.02 -30.31 -4.51
C ARG A 206 4.52 -29.85 -5.86
N GLU A 207 4.15 -30.75 -6.75
CA GLU A 207 3.59 -30.41 -8.06
C GLU A 207 2.34 -29.53 -7.94
N ASN A 208 1.43 -29.85 -7.01
CA ASN A 208 0.24 -29.06 -6.80
C ASN A 208 0.55 -27.67 -6.21
N LEU A 209 1.44 -27.61 -5.22
CA LEU A 209 1.81 -26.34 -4.58
C LEU A 209 2.61 -25.47 -5.55
N ASP A 210 3.53 -26.05 -6.31
CA ASP A 210 4.26 -25.32 -7.36
C ASP A 210 3.30 -24.80 -8.45
N ALA A 211 2.31 -25.57 -8.84
CA ALA A 211 1.31 -25.13 -9.81
C ALA A 211 0.42 -24.01 -9.26
N VAL A 212 0.05 -24.03 -7.98
CA VAL A 212 -0.69 -22.95 -7.32
C VAL A 212 0.19 -21.70 -7.25
N CYS A 213 1.42 -21.81 -6.81
CA CYS A 213 2.35 -20.68 -6.77
C CYS A 213 2.58 -20.09 -8.17
N HIS A 214 2.83 -20.95 -9.16
CA HIS A 214 3.04 -20.52 -10.54
C HIS A 214 1.81 -19.80 -11.09
N ALA A 215 0.63 -20.34 -10.90
CA ALA A 215 -0.61 -19.75 -11.38
C ALA A 215 -0.90 -18.35 -10.80
N LEU A 216 -0.41 -18.09 -9.58
CA LEU A 216 -0.64 -16.81 -8.90
C LEU A 216 0.37 -15.74 -9.26
N HIS A 217 1.58 -16.14 -9.62
CA HIS A 217 2.73 -15.25 -9.53
C HIS A 217 3.63 -15.25 -10.76
N THR A 218 3.23 -15.90 -11.86
CA THR A 218 3.95 -15.80 -13.12
C THR A 218 3.64 -14.49 -13.80
N PHE A 219 4.68 -13.72 -14.02
CA PHE A 219 4.57 -12.45 -14.68
C PHE A 219 4.83 -12.55 -16.19
N ASP A 220 5.83 -13.30 -16.60
CA ASP A 220 6.37 -13.16 -17.95
C ASP A 220 5.52 -13.84 -19.02
N GLU A 221 4.95 -14.99 -18.75
CA GLU A 221 4.11 -15.70 -19.72
C GLU A 221 2.74 -15.03 -19.97
N ASP A 222 2.23 -14.32 -18.96
CA ASP A 222 0.90 -13.72 -19.02
C ASP A 222 0.93 -12.32 -19.65
N PHE A 223 2.05 -11.61 -19.62
CA PHE A 223 2.16 -10.27 -20.20
C PHE A 223 2.19 -10.24 -21.73
N GLU A 224 2.83 -11.23 -22.33
CA GLU A 224 2.88 -11.34 -23.79
C GLU A 224 1.51 -11.65 -24.39
N GLN A 225 0.57 -12.10 -23.56
CA GLN A 225 -0.77 -12.52 -23.95
C GLN A 225 -1.88 -11.62 -23.38
N ALA A 226 -1.53 -10.45 -22.82
CA ALA A 226 -2.53 -9.53 -22.32
C ALA A 226 -3.54 -9.22 -23.43
N PRO A 227 -4.84 -9.48 -23.24
CA PRO A 227 -5.83 -9.16 -24.26
C PRO A 227 -5.91 -7.66 -24.45
N ALA A 228 -6.19 -7.25 -25.68
CA ALA A 228 -6.54 -5.86 -25.93
C ALA A 228 -7.72 -5.47 -25.03
N PHE A 229 -7.54 -4.38 -24.29
CA PHE A 229 -8.56 -3.90 -23.37
C PHE A 229 -9.41 -2.84 -24.08
N GLU A 230 -10.69 -3.13 -24.27
CA GLU A 230 -11.66 -2.16 -24.74
C GLU A 230 -12.29 -1.42 -23.55
N ILE A 231 -12.20 -0.09 -23.57
CA ILE A 231 -12.81 0.74 -22.53
C ILE A 231 -14.32 0.79 -22.74
N PRO A 232 -15.13 0.29 -21.80
CA PRO A 232 -16.59 0.35 -21.92
C PRO A 232 -17.10 1.80 -21.99
N ASP A 233 -18.25 1.99 -22.63
CA ASP A 233 -18.87 3.31 -22.79
C ASP A 233 -19.32 3.95 -21.47
N ASP A 234 -19.53 3.14 -20.43
CA ASP A 234 -19.93 3.58 -19.09
C ASP A 234 -18.75 4.02 -18.20
N TYR A 235 -17.52 3.92 -18.75
CA TYR A 235 -16.32 4.36 -18.03
C TYR A 235 -16.29 5.86 -17.86
N HIS A 236 -16.54 6.44 -16.79
CA HIS A 236 -16.43 7.87 -16.49
C HIS A 236 -16.78 8.85 -17.66
N SER A 237 -16.71 10.14 -17.43
CA SER A 237 -16.90 11.15 -18.46
C SER A 237 -15.68 11.32 -19.40
N TYR A 238 -14.55 10.72 -19.09
CA TYR A 238 -13.31 10.82 -19.83
C TYR A 238 -12.81 9.44 -20.30
N ARG A 239 -11.88 9.45 -21.23
CA ARG A 239 -11.18 8.26 -21.71
C ARG A 239 -9.68 8.44 -21.59
N VAL A 240 -8.98 7.35 -21.25
CA VAL A 240 -7.53 7.24 -21.25
C VAL A 240 -7.16 5.97 -22.01
N SER A 241 -6.23 6.07 -22.94
CA SER A 241 -5.71 4.92 -23.67
C SER A 241 -4.21 5.05 -23.83
N PHE A 242 -3.48 4.09 -23.33
CA PHE A 242 -2.07 3.91 -23.61
C PHE A 242 -1.92 2.82 -24.67
N SER A 243 -0.97 2.98 -25.57
CA SER A 243 -0.70 2.02 -26.64
C SER A 243 0.78 1.99 -27.00
N GLY A 244 1.17 1.04 -27.84
CA GLY A 244 2.55 0.87 -28.30
C GLY A 244 3.27 -0.35 -27.71
N SER A 245 2.73 -0.95 -26.67
CA SER A 245 3.21 -2.22 -26.11
C SER A 245 2.10 -2.92 -25.32
N PRO A 246 2.20 -4.23 -25.05
CA PRO A 246 1.26 -4.93 -24.18
C PRO A 246 1.18 -4.32 -22.77
N LEU A 247 2.29 -3.81 -22.24
CA LEU A 247 2.31 -3.15 -20.94
C LEU A 247 1.55 -1.80 -20.95
N ALA A 248 1.56 -1.08 -22.06
CA ALA A 248 0.74 0.12 -22.23
C ALA A 248 -0.76 -0.21 -22.19
N GLU A 249 -1.18 -1.30 -22.80
CA GLU A 249 -2.57 -1.75 -22.75
C GLU A 249 -2.98 -2.16 -21.33
N ILE A 250 -2.07 -2.81 -20.57
CA ILE A 250 -2.28 -3.10 -19.15
C ILE A 250 -2.45 -1.80 -18.35
N ALA A 251 -1.65 -0.76 -18.62
CA ALA A 251 -1.82 0.54 -17.96
C ALA A 251 -3.22 1.13 -18.20
N THR A 252 -3.77 0.98 -19.40
CA THR A 252 -5.14 1.39 -19.73
C THR A 252 -6.16 0.65 -18.87
N GLY A 253 -6.05 -0.68 -18.80
CA GLY A 253 -6.92 -1.52 -17.96
C GLY A 253 -6.77 -1.18 -16.47
N ALA A 254 -5.55 -0.97 -16.00
CA ALA A 254 -5.27 -0.62 -14.61
C ALA A 254 -5.93 0.70 -14.21
N VAL A 255 -5.80 1.74 -15.03
CA VAL A 255 -6.46 3.04 -14.76
C VAL A 255 -7.98 2.87 -14.71
N TYR A 256 -8.57 2.18 -15.70
CA TYR A 256 -10.00 1.94 -15.74
C TYR A 256 -10.51 1.22 -14.49
N HIS A 257 -9.99 0.03 -14.22
CA HIS A 257 -10.49 -0.82 -13.15
C HIS A 257 -10.27 -0.22 -11.77
N ASN A 258 -9.11 0.39 -11.51
CA ASN A 258 -8.84 0.98 -10.21
C ASN A 258 -9.68 2.23 -9.98
N MET A 259 -9.85 3.10 -10.96
CA MET A 259 -10.69 4.29 -10.79
C MET A 259 -12.17 3.95 -10.68
N LYS A 260 -12.66 3.00 -11.47
CA LYS A 260 -14.02 2.47 -11.32
C LYS A 260 -14.24 1.93 -9.91
N ASN A 261 -13.33 1.06 -9.46
CA ASN A 261 -13.38 0.48 -8.13
C ASN A 261 -13.38 1.55 -7.03
N LEU A 262 -12.49 2.53 -7.11
CA LEU A 262 -12.43 3.63 -6.14
C LEU A 262 -13.74 4.43 -6.08
N CYS A 263 -14.34 4.69 -7.24
CA CYS A 263 -15.63 5.40 -7.30
C CYS A 263 -16.78 4.57 -6.73
N GLU A 264 -16.83 3.27 -7.01
CA GLU A 264 -17.91 2.39 -6.54
C GLU A 264 -17.88 2.17 -5.04
N ARG A 265 -16.70 2.11 -4.43
CA ARG A 265 -16.54 1.94 -2.98
C ARG A 265 -16.47 3.24 -2.17
N THR A 266 -16.67 4.39 -2.83
CA THR A 266 -16.90 5.66 -2.15
C THR A 266 -18.40 5.88 -2.04
N ASP A 267 -18.93 5.74 -0.84
CA ASP A 267 -20.34 5.89 -0.54
C ASP A 267 -20.86 7.32 -0.75
N SER A 268 -22.17 7.48 -0.77
CA SER A 268 -22.80 8.78 -0.97
C SER A 268 -22.54 9.77 0.19
N ASP A 269 -22.28 9.26 1.38
CA ASP A 269 -21.92 10.04 2.58
C ASP A 269 -20.45 10.42 2.63
N GLY A 270 -19.62 9.89 1.71
CA GLY A 270 -18.20 10.14 1.61
C GLY A 270 -17.30 9.08 2.28
N PHE A 271 -17.89 8.03 2.84
CA PHE A 271 -17.08 6.93 3.36
C PHE A 271 -16.38 6.19 2.23
N ILE A 272 -15.06 6.05 2.33
CA ILE A 272 -14.26 5.28 1.39
C ILE A 272 -13.85 3.99 2.07
N HIS A 273 -14.33 2.86 1.53
CA HIS A 273 -13.94 1.55 2.02
C HIS A 273 -12.50 1.24 1.65
N THR A 274 -11.69 0.87 2.61
CA THR A 274 -10.23 0.75 2.44
C THR A 274 -9.84 -0.34 1.45
N SER A 275 -10.59 -1.42 1.35
CA SER A 275 -10.27 -2.51 0.43
C SER A 275 -11.45 -2.89 -0.46
N TYR A 276 -11.15 -3.66 -1.52
CA TYR A 276 -12.14 -4.13 -2.46
C TYR A 276 -12.95 -5.30 -1.90
N HIS A 277 -14.28 -5.21 -1.95
CA HIS A 277 -15.15 -6.23 -1.35
C HIS A 277 -15.91 -7.12 -2.34
N ASN A 278 -16.00 -6.71 -3.61
CA ASN A 278 -16.85 -7.39 -4.59
C ASN A 278 -16.31 -8.71 -5.12
N ALA A 279 -15.04 -8.94 -5.04
CA ALA A 279 -14.60 -10.32 -5.16
C ALA A 279 -15.03 -10.99 -3.89
N PRO A 280 -15.84 -12.06 -3.94
CA PRO A 280 -16.22 -12.73 -2.74
C PRO A 280 -14.94 -13.08 -1.99
N SER A 281 -14.45 -12.12 -1.28
CA SER A 281 -13.47 -12.26 -0.23
C SER A 281 -12.13 -12.88 -0.66
N TRP A 282 -11.57 -12.46 -1.78
CA TRP A 282 -10.20 -12.81 -2.12
C TRP A 282 -9.23 -11.86 -1.43
N ARG A 283 -8.26 -12.43 -0.79
CA ARG A 283 -7.18 -11.73 -0.15
C ARG A 283 -5.88 -12.47 -0.32
N TYR A 284 -4.81 -11.75 -0.34
CA TYR A 284 -3.47 -12.26 -0.32
C TYR A 284 -2.80 -11.96 1.02
N ASP A 285 -2.36 -12.98 1.69
CA ASP A 285 -1.58 -12.86 2.91
C ASP A 285 -0.08 -13.07 2.71
N GLY A 286 0.38 -12.98 1.49
CA GLY A 286 1.75 -13.27 1.14
C GLY A 286 2.06 -14.75 0.92
N PHE A 287 1.12 -15.65 1.23
CA PHE A 287 1.30 -17.10 1.15
C PHE A 287 0.43 -17.77 0.10
N GLY A 288 -0.33 -17.02 -0.60
CA GLY A 288 -1.20 -17.49 -1.68
C GLY A 288 -2.60 -16.90 -1.59
N PRO A 289 -3.46 -17.24 -2.54
CA PRO A 289 -4.85 -16.83 -2.48
C PRO A 289 -5.52 -17.61 -1.38
N TYR A 290 -6.30 -16.93 -0.62
CA TYR A 290 -7.28 -17.57 0.21
C TYR A 290 -8.48 -16.66 0.31
N ILE A 291 -9.54 -17.25 0.77
CA ILE A 291 -10.81 -16.61 0.80
C ILE A 291 -11.00 -16.01 2.16
N LEU A 292 -11.16 -14.73 2.21
CA LEU A 292 -11.61 -14.05 3.39
C LEU A 292 -13.10 -14.06 3.47
N ASN A 293 -13.57 -14.30 4.63
CA ASN A 293 -14.97 -14.23 4.92
C ASN A 293 -15.46 -12.81 5.21
N ALA A 294 -14.67 -12.06 5.88
CA ALA A 294 -14.93 -10.66 6.11
C ALA A 294 -13.64 -9.92 5.85
N ASN A 295 -13.72 -8.94 5.05
CA ASN A 295 -12.63 -8.04 4.89
C ASN A 295 -12.72 -7.02 6.03
N SER A 296 -11.93 -7.21 7.06
CA SER A 296 -11.91 -6.30 8.22
C SER A 296 -11.49 -4.88 7.85
N TYR A 297 -10.79 -4.72 6.73
CA TYR A 297 -10.45 -3.41 6.21
C TYR A 297 -11.56 -2.77 5.39
N TYR A 298 -12.51 -3.54 4.87
CA TYR A 298 -13.55 -2.98 4.03
C TYR A 298 -14.34 -1.88 4.74
N ASP A 299 -14.74 -2.13 5.98
CA ASP A 299 -15.50 -1.17 6.80
C ASP A 299 -14.62 -0.21 7.63
N ALA A 300 -13.34 -0.14 7.32
CA ALA A 300 -12.40 0.73 8.01
C ALA A 300 -12.10 2.01 7.21
N TYR A 301 -11.98 3.12 7.91
CA TYR A 301 -11.52 4.39 7.40
C TYR A 301 -10.17 4.72 8.02
N TYR A 302 -9.12 4.54 7.24
CA TYR A 302 -7.76 4.92 7.62
C TYR A 302 -7.48 6.34 7.14
N ALA A 303 -7.05 7.22 8.02
CA ALA A 303 -6.84 8.63 7.68
C ALA A 303 -5.81 8.82 6.55
N ARG A 304 -4.68 8.13 6.62
CA ARG A 304 -3.64 8.15 5.58
C ARG A 304 -4.17 7.67 4.24
N ASP A 305 -4.82 6.53 4.22
CA ASP A 305 -5.31 5.88 3.01
C ASP A 305 -6.43 6.70 2.34
N CYS A 306 -7.37 7.16 3.15
CA CYS A 306 -8.47 7.98 2.67
C CYS A 306 -7.99 9.33 2.14
N ALA A 307 -7.00 9.94 2.77
CA ALA A 307 -6.42 11.19 2.29
C ALA A 307 -5.79 11.04 0.89
N ARG A 308 -5.02 9.98 0.68
CA ARG A 308 -4.43 9.69 -0.65
C ARG A 308 -5.52 9.39 -1.69
N ALA A 309 -6.56 8.64 -1.30
CA ALA A 309 -7.72 8.39 -2.16
C ALA A 309 -8.48 9.68 -2.52
N ILE A 310 -8.68 10.60 -1.58
CA ILE A 310 -9.28 11.93 -1.81
C ILE A 310 -8.49 12.70 -2.88
N MET A 311 -7.16 12.74 -2.76
CA MET A 311 -6.30 13.40 -3.75
C MET A 311 -6.43 12.75 -5.13
N THR A 312 -6.44 11.42 -5.19
CA THR A 312 -6.62 10.68 -6.44
C THR A 312 -7.99 10.89 -7.06
N LEU A 313 -9.06 10.89 -6.26
CA LEU A 313 -10.40 11.26 -6.75
C LEU A 313 -10.40 12.65 -7.40
N ASN A 314 -9.71 13.63 -6.81
CA ASN A 314 -9.56 14.96 -7.40
C ASN A 314 -8.79 14.93 -8.73
N LEU A 315 -7.65 14.22 -8.78
CA LEU A 315 -6.84 14.10 -10.00
C LEU A 315 -7.63 13.52 -11.18
N PHE A 316 -8.55 12.62 -10.91
CA PHE A 316 -9.40 11.99 -11.91
C PHE A 316 -10.80 12.58 -12.01
N GLY A 317 -11.01 13.83 -11.58
CA GLY A 317 -12.24 14.60 -11.80
C GLY A 317 -13.43 14.20 -10.92
N GLN A 318 -13.22 13.44 -9.84
CA GLN A 318 -14.27 13.01 -8.91
C GLN A 318 -14.38 13.91 -7.67
N ASN A 319 -14.27 15.22 -7.88
CA ASN A 319 -14.21 16.21 -6.81
C ASN A 319 -15.40 16.15 -5.84
N ARG A 320 -16.61 15.85 -6.33
CA ARG A 320 -17.80 15.74 -5.48
C ARG A 320 -17.64 14.64 -4.42
N LYS A 321 -17.06 13.49 -4.80
CA LYS A 321 -16.79 12.38 -3.88
C LYS A 321 -15.66 12.75 -2.91
N ALA A 322 -14.63 13.41 -3.40
CA ALA A 322 -13.52 13.90 -2.59
C ALA A 322 -14.01 14.86 -1.49
N LEU A 323 -14.84 15.85 -1.83
CA LEU A 323 -15.42 16.78 -0.85
C LEU A 323 -16.33 16.10 0.18
N ALA A 324 -17.13 15.11 -0.25
CA ALA A 324 -17.96 14.34 0.67
C ALA A 324 -17.09 13.58 1.68
N SER A 325 -15.98 12.98 1.22
CA SER A 325 -15.06 12.26 2.08
C SER A 325 -14.29 13.19 3.04
N CYS A 326 -13.93 14.40 2.60
CA CYS A 326 -13.35 15.41 3.50
C CYS A 326 -14.31 15.78 4.63
N ARG A 327 -15.60 15.98 4.31
CA ARG A 327 -16.62 16.31 5.31
C ARG A 327 -16.77 15.17 6.32
N LEU A 328 -16.87 13.94 5.86
CA LEU A 328 -16.96 12.78 6.75
C LEU A 328 -15.72 12.62 7.63
N GLY A 329 -14.53 12.79 7.07
CA GLY A 329 -13.28 12.80 7.82
C GLY A 329 -13.28 13.85 8.92
N SER A 330 -13.84 15.04 8.66
CA SER A 330 -13.98 16.11 9.66
C SER A 330 -14.91 15.71 10.80
N GLU A 331 -16.00 15.01 10.51
CA GLU A 331 -16.93 14.50 11.53
C GLU A 331 -16.24 13.48 12.43
N PHE A 332 -15.37 12.60 11.87
CA PHE A 332 -14.59 11.65 12.65
C PHE A 332 -13.59 12.33 13.56
N MET A 333 -12.85 13.29 13.05
CA MET A 333 -11.88 14.04 13.83
C MET A 333 -12.58 14.82 14.97
N MET A 334 -13.68 15.51 14.68
CA MET A 334 -14.39 16.29 15.66
C MET A 334 -15.13 15.45 16.72
N ALA A 335 -15.42 14.20 16.41
CA ALA A 335 -16.07 13.31 17.37
C ALA A 335 -15.11 12.80 18.43
N TYR A 336 -13.84 12.69 18.09
CA TYR A 336 -12.83 12.12 18.96
C TYR A 336 -12.61 12.87 20.29
N PRO A 337 -12.47 14.19 20.33
CA PRO A 337 -12.21 14.93 21.58
C PRO A 337 -13.47 15.40 22.29
N ARG A 338 -14.68 15.09 21.83
CA ARG A 338 -15.94 15.61 22.39
C ARG A 338 -16.11 15.38 23.89
N ASP A 339 -15.48 14.36 24.44
CA ASP A 339 -15.57 14.01 25.85
C ASP A 339 -14.38 14.52 26.68
N GLY A 340 -13.61 15.47 26.15
CA GLY A 340 -12.55 16.12 26.89
C GLY A 340 -11.33 15.23 27.15
N VAL A 341 -10.75 14.68 26.07
CA VAL A 341 -9.49 13.95 26.20
C VAL A 341 -8.41 14.86 26.75
N THR A 342 -7.78 14.45 27.83
CA THR A 342 -6.66 15.16 28.45
C THR A 342 -5.44 14.27 28.52
N LEU A 343 -4.27 14.84 28.35
CA LEU A 343 -3.00 14.20 28.62
C LEU A 343 -2.24 15.01 29.66
N GLY A 344 -1.87 14.39 30.76
CA GLY A 344 -1.28 15.13 31.90
C GLY A 344 -2.17 16.24 32.45
N GLY A 345 -3.49 16.16 32.29
CA GLY A 345 -4.47 17.17 32.69
C GLY A 345 -4.64 18.32 31.69
N ILE A 346 -3.95 18.31 30.54
CA ILE A 346 -4.03 19.32 29.49
C ILE A 346 -4.97 18.81 28.39
N PRO A 347 -5.99 19.57 27.97
CA PRO A 347 -6.85 19.17 26.87
C PRO A 347 -6.07 18.97 25.56
N VAL A 348 -6.37 17.88 24.87
CA VAL A 348 -5.78 17.57 23.54
C VAL A 348 -6.76 17.96 22.45
N PRO A 349 -6.36 18.75 21.47
CA PRO A 349 -7.20 19.09 20.32
C PRO A 349 -7.55 17.87 19.47
N GLY A 350 -8.60 17.98 18.66
CA GLY A 350 -8.99 16.95 17.73
C GLY A 350 -7.91 16.66 16.67
N HIS A 351 -7.63 15.40 16.48
CA HIS A 351 -6.74 14.93 15.43
C HIS A 351 -7.31 13.67 14.76
N PHE A 352 -6.83 13.38 13.57
CA PHE A 352 -7.24 12.16 12.91
C PHE A 352 -6.62 10.95 13.60
N SER A 353 -7.47 9.97 13.90
CA SER A 353 -6.99 8.69 14.38
C SER A 353 -6.58 7.79 13.19
N VAL A 354 -5.83 6.76 13.49
CA VAL A 354 -5.37 5.79 12.50
C VAL A 354 -6.56 5.21 11.74
N MET A 355 -7.58 4.77 12.46
CA MET A 355 -8.70 4.03 11.86
C MET A 355 -10.03 4.32 12.55
N CYS A 356 -11.11 4.39 11.76
CA CYS A 356 -12.48 4.41 12.22
C CYS A 356 -13.30 3.33 11.51
N ASN A 357 -14.17 2.63 12.22
CA ASN A 357 -15.03 1.60 11.65
C ASN A 357 -16.45 2.12 11.34
N LYS A 358 -16.95 1.85 10.15
CA LYS A 358 -18.27 2.29 9.69
C LYS A 358 -19.44 1.87 10.58
N PRO A 359 -19.53 0.65 11.12
CA PRO A 359 -20.66 0.25 11.94
C PRO A 359 -20.93 1.14 13.14
N TYR A 360 -19.93 1.87 13.59
CA TYR A 360 -19.98 2.70 14.79
C TYR A 360 -20.09 4.20 14.52
N ILE A 361 -20.05 4.61 13.27
CA ILE A 361 -20.08 6.02 12.87
C ILE A 361 -21.35 6.71 13.34
N TYR A 362 -22.47 5.99 13.31
CA TYR A 362 -23.78 6.54 13.60
C TYR A 362 -24.32 6.21 15.01
N SER A 363 -23.76 5.24 15.69
CA SER A 363 -24.21 4.80 17.01
C SER A 363 -23.19 4.96 18.13
N GLN A 364 -21.97 4.61 17.87
CA GLN A 364 -20.81 4.80 18.74
C GLN A 364 -19.59 4.97 17.84
N LEU A 365 -18.97 6.11 17.89
CA LEU A 365 -17.73 6.32 17.21
C LEU A 365 -16.66 5.48 17.90
N LEU A 366 -16.41 4.28 17.40
CA LEU A 366 -15.25 3.52 17.77
C LEU A 366 -14.08 4.01 16.92
N ILE A 367 -13.33 4.87 17.51
CA ILE A 367 -12.01 5.18 17.06
C ILE A 367 -11.14 4.04 17.54
N HIS A 368 -10.68 3.20 16.63
CA HIS A 368 -9.60 2.31 16.96
C HIS A 368 -8.36 3.15 17.19
N HIS A 369 -8.06 3.32 18.46
CA HIS A 369 -6.79 3.82 18.87
C HIS A 369 -5.75 2.86 18.29
N GLY A 370 -4.90 3.36 17.45
CA GLY A 370 -3.74 2.63 17.01
C GLY A 370 -2.95 2.19 18.23
N TRP A 371 -2.07 1.28 18.04
CA TRP A 371 -1.19 0.78 19.09
C TRP A 371 -0.48 1.95 19.76
N PRO A 372 -0.65 2.17 21.08
CA PRO A 372 0.15 3.17 21.74
C PRO A 372 1.60 2.82 21.48
N THR A 373 2.39 3.79 21.05
CA THR A 373 3.81 3.55 20.90
C THR A 373 4.35 3.06 22.24
N GLN A 374 5.26 2.10 22.24
CA GLN A 374 5.87 1.59 23.48
C GLN A 374 6.30 2.76 24.39
N TYR A 375 6.80 3.81 23.81
CA TYR A 375 7.30 5.00 24.49
C TYR A 375 6.18 5.80 25.17
N THR A 376 5.02 5.97 24.54
CA THR A 376 3.86 6.61 25.14
C THR A 376 3.24 5.74 26.24
N SER A 377 3.18 4.43 26.05
CA SER A 377 2.70 3.49 27.06
C SER A 377 3.57 3.45 28.31
N GLU A 378 4.87 3.49 28.15
CA GLU A 378 5.82 3.52 29.27
C GLU A 378 5.70 4.81 30.07
N ARG A 379 5.40 5.93 29.41
CA ARG A 379 5.36 7.26 30.06
C ARG A 379 4.00 7.59 30.69
N PHE A 380 2.91 7.24 30.03
CA PHE A 380 1.56 7.70 30.38
C PHE A 380 0.60 6.58 30.75
N GLY A 381 0.98 5.33 30.61
CA GLY A 381 0.15 4.19 31.01
C GLY A 381 -1.19 4.14 30.26
N GLU A 382 -2.29 4.01 30.99
CA GLU A 382 -3.63 3.86 30.43
C GLU A 382 -4.14 5.11 29.70
N GLU A 383 -3.63 6.31 30.00
CA GLU A 383 -4.03 7.55 29.30
C GLU A 383 -3.68 7.51 27.82
N CYS A 384 -2.65 6.77 27.43
CA CYS A 384 -2.26 6.59 26.03
C CYS A 384 -3.33 5.91 25.19
N GLY A 385 -4.07 4.97 25.78
CA GLY A 385 -5.13 4.26 25.09
C GLY A 385 -6.24 5.17 24.56
N ASN A 386 -6.34 6.38 25.08
CA ASN A 386 -7.34 7.36 24.68
C ASN A 386 -6.85 8.30 23.57
N LEU A 387 -5.55 8.38 23.31
CA LEU A 387 -4.99 9.27 22.31
C LEU A 387 -4.86 8.63 20.92
N GLY A 388 -4.89 7.30 20.88
CA GLY A 388 -4.58 6.57 19.68
C GLY A 388 -3.10 6.69 19.31
N ASN A 389 -2.79 6.17 18.16
CA ASN A 389 -1.47 6.28 17.57
C ASN A 389 -1.32 7.67 16.97
N GLN A 390 -0.23 8.35 17.25
CA GLN A 390 0.10 9.63 16.61
C GLN A 390 0.50 9.40 15.15
N GLU A 391 -0.46 9.06 14.33
CA GLU A 391 -0.27 8.94 12.89
C GLU A 391 -0.25 10.35 12.26
N THR A 392 0.84 11.06 12.55
CA THR A 392 1.05 12.45 12.19
C THR A 392 0.96 12.69 10.69
N ASP A 393 1.42 11.74 9.90
CA ASP A 393 1.33 11.79 8.44
C ASP A 393 -0.13 11.73 7.95
N GLY A 394 -0.95 10.87 8.53
CA GLY A 394 -2.38 10.80 8.21
C GLY A 394 -3.09 12.12 8.47
N HIS A 395 -2.75 12.80 9.58
CA HIS A 395 -3.28 14.11 9.90
C HIS A 395 -2.91 15.16 8.84
N GLY A 396 -1.62 15.28 8.51
CA GLY A 396 -1.14 16.19 7.48
C GLY A 396 -1.70 15.89 6.10
N LEU A 397 -1.77 14.61 5.72
CA LEU A 397 -2.34 14.18 4.45
C LEU A 397 -3.83 14.51 4.33
N MET A 398 -4.62 14.37 5.40
CA MET A 398 -6.03 14.79 5.41
C MET A 398 -6.17 16.30 5.23
N MET A 399 -5.29 17.10 5.81
CA MET A 399 -5.26 18.55 5.57
C MET A 399 -4.93 18.84 4.09
N MET A 400 -3.92 18.18 3.50
CA MET A 400 -3.59 18.31 2.08
C MET A 400 -4.76 17.89 1.18
N GLY A 401 -5.40 16.76 1.48
CA GLY A 401 -6.55 16.26 0.73
C GLY A 401 -7.74 17.23 0.77
N THR A 402 -8.02 17.81 1.93
CA THR A 402 -9.07 18.83 2.10
C THR A 402 -8.75 20.10 1.30
N PHE A 403 -7.52 20.56 1.36
CA PHE A 403 -7.06 21.71 0.58
C PHE A 403 -7.18 21.46 -0.92
N ALA A 404 -6.69 20.31 -1.41
CA ALA A 404 -6.78 19.94 -2.82
C ALA A 404 -8.25 19.86 -3.30
N ALA A 405 -9.13 19.28 -2.49
CA ALA A 405 -10.55 19.20 -2.81
C ALA A 405 -11.23 20.58 -2.87
N TRP A 406 -10.87 21.48 -1.96
CA TRP A 406 -11.35 22.87 -1.96
C TRP A 406 -10.85 23.65 -3.17
N VAL A 407 -9.59 23.50 -3.56
CA VAL A 407 -9.03 24.15 -4.76
C VAL A 407 -9.73 23.63 -6.01
N ALA A 408 -9.90 22.32 -6.15
CA ALA A 408 -10.61 21.71 -7.27
C ALA A 408 -12.09 22.11 -7.36
N ALA A 409 -12.71 22.48 -6.24
CA ALA A 409 -14.05 23.03 -6.18
C ALA A 409 -14.14 24.53 -6.53
N GLY A 410 -13.02 25.19 -6.80
CA GLY A 410 -12.95 26.61 -7.20
C GLY A 410 -12.69 27.58 -6.07
N LYS A 411 -12.12 27.14 -4.96
CA LYS A 411 -11.68 27.95 -3.82
C LYS A 411 -12.82 28.77 -3.16
N ASP A 412 -14.01 28.15 -3.01
CA ASP A 412 -15.16 28.83 -2.41
C ASP A 412 -14.92 29.15 -0.93
N PRO A 413 -14.87 30.42 -0.52
CA PRO A 413 -14.70 30.82 0.87
C PRO A 413 -15.89 30.45 1.76
N VAL A 414 -17.07 30.17 1.20
CA VAL A 414 -18.23 29.70 1.97
C VAL A 414 -17.93 28.33 2.58
N TYR A 415 -17.33 27.43 1.81
CA TYR A 415 -16.90 26.12 2.33
C TYR A 415 -16.01 26.26 3.57
N VAL A 416 -15.04 27.17 3.54
CA VAL A 416 -14.13 27.40 4.68
C VAL A 416 -14.90 27.88 5.90
N ARG A 417 -15.83 28.84 5.72
CA ARG A 417 -16.63 29.38 6.85
C ARG A 417 -17.56 28.33 7.45
N GLU A 418 -18.16 27.49 6.62
CA GLU A 418 -19.05 26.41 7.07
C GLU A 418 -18.30 25.29 7.79
N ASN A 419 -17.02 25.07 7.48
CA ASN A 419 -16.15 24.03 8.07
C ASN A 419 -15.08 24.64 8.99
N TRP A 420 -15.28 25.89 9.47
CA TRP A 420 -14.23 26.60 10.18
C TRP A 420 -13.78 25.93 11.47
N ASP A 421 -14.71 25.38 12.24
CA ASP A 421 -14.37 24.70 13.50
C ASP A 421 -13.46 23.50 13.26
N TYR A 422 -13.72 22.75 12.20
CA TYR A 422 -12.88 21.63 11.78
C TYR A 422 -11.48 22.10 11.33
N ILE A 423 -11.42 23.09 10.44
CA ILE A 423 -10.16 23.62 9.91
C ILE A 423 -9.29 24.17 11.05
N ARG A 424 -9.91 24.90 11.96
CA ARG A 424 -9.21 25.43 13.14
C ARG A 424 -8.72 24.31 14.08
N GLU A 425 -9.51 23.27 14.28
CA GLU A 425 -9.13 22.16 15.17
C GLU A 425 -7.95 21.36 14.62
N CYS A 426 -7.91 21.11 13.31
CA CYS A 426 -6.75 20.46 12.67
C CYS A 426 -5.45 21.23 12.91
N THR A 427 -5.49 22.55 12.76
CA THR A 427 -4.31 23.39 13.01
C THR A 427 -3.98 23.50 14.50
N ALA A 428 -5.01 23.53 15.36
CA ALA A 428 -4.84 23.55 16.81
C ALA A 428 -4.06 22.35 17.31
N TRP A 429 -4.24 21.16 16.71
CA TRP A 429 -3.48 19.99 17.09
C TRP A 429 -1.98 20.13 16.75
N ILE A 430 -1.63 20.66 15.59
CA ILE A 430 -0.21 20.92 15.24
C ILE A 430 0.41 21.95 16.21
N MET A 431 -0.30 23.04 16.48
CA MET A 431 0.17 24.05 17.43
C MET A 431 0.37 23.44 18.82
N TRP A 432 -0.61 22.66 19.29
CA TRP A 432 -0.53 21.98 20.59
C TRP A 432 0.69 21.05 20.68
N CYS A 433 1.04 20.38 19.59
CA CYS A 433 2.23 19.54 19.57
C CYS A 433 3.52 20.34 19.83
N PHE A 434 3.63 21.54 19.28
CA PHE A 434 4.79 22.41 19.51
C PHE A 434 4.72 23.11 20.89
N ASP A 435 3.55 23.49 21.35
CA ASP A 435 3.35 24.17 22.63
C ASP A 435 3.54 23.24 23.83
N HIS A 436 3.34 21.92 23.64
CA HIS A 436 3.46 20.88 24.66
C HIS A 436 4.42 19.76 24.25
N PRO A 437 5.70 20.07 23.98
CA PRO A 437 6.65 19.06 23.50
C PRO A 437 6.92 17.95 24.51
N GLU A 438 6.68 18.20 25.81
CA GLU A 438 6.80 17.20 26.86
C GLU A 438 5.69 16.13 26.78
N LEU A 439 4.58 16.41 26.11
CA LEU A 439 3.44 15.51 25.90
C LEU A 439 3.40 14.92 24.49
N SER A 440 3.64 15.73 23.48
CA SER A 440 3.60 15.37 22.07
C SER A 440 4.89 14.76 21.54
N PHE A 441 6.00 14.91 22.29
CA PHE A 441 7.35 14.56 21.88
C PHE A 441 7.90 15.38 20.70
N ALA A 442 7.25 16.47 20.30
CA ALA A 442 7.81 17.38 19.32
C ALA A 442 9.20 17.86 19.78
N LYS A 443 10.15 17.93 18.85
CA LYS A 443 11.54 18.25 19.17
C LYS A 443 12.27 18.88 17.99
N ASP A 444 13.10 19.87 18.25
CA ASP A 444 13.90 20.53 17.22
C ASP A 444 13.05 21.05 16.05
N ASP A 445 11.88 21.59 16.36
CA ASP A 445 10.85 22.05 15.41
C ASP A 445 10.30 20.96 14.47
N LEU A 446 10.37 19.69 14.89
CA LEU A 446 9.79 18.55 14.21
C LEU A 446 8.67 17.90 15.02
N LEU A 447 7.63 17.46 14.33
CA LEU A 447 6.56 16.66 14.87
C LEU A 447 7.01 15.20 14.98
N TYR A 448 6.70 14.62 16.13
CA TYR A 448 6.88 13.21 16.37
C TYR A 448 5.69 12.44 15.82
N GLY A 449 5.93 11.34 15.21
CA GLY A 449 4.86 10.54 14.69
C GLY A 449 5.27 9.13 14.36
N GLU A 450 4.27 8.30 14.20
CA GLU A 450 4.42 6.99 13.62
C GLU A 450 4.18 7.08 12.12
N THR A 451 5.05 6.44 11.37
CA THR A 451 4.72 5.81 10.11
C THR A 451 4.92 4.33 10.30
N GLU A 452 4.20 3.47 9.63
CA GLU A 452 4.32 2.01 9.81
C GLU A 452 5.77 1.51 9.74
N ALA A 453 6.59 2.19 8.94
CA ALA A 453 7.97 1.83 8.71
C ALA A 453 8.95 2.43 9.72
N ALA A 454 8.60 3.51 10.38
CA ALA A 454 9.47 4.23 11.30
C ALA A 454 8.69 4.67 12.53
N MET A 455 8.27 3.68 13.29
CA MET A 455 7.58 3.91 14.56
C MET A 455 8.47 4.72 15.50
N ASN A 456 7.88 5.72 16.14
CA ASN A 456 8.54 6.52 17.17
C ASN A 456 9.72 7.36 16.66
N ASP A 457 9.55 8.04 15.53
CA ASP A 457 10.62 8.84 14.95
C ASP A 457 10.13 10.18 14.36
N TYR A 458 11.07 10.98 13.93
CA TYR A 458 10.87 12.24 13.21
C TYR A 458 11.24 12.00 11.74
N THR A 459 10.23 11.94 10.87
CA THR A 459 10.42 11.53 9.48
C THR A 459 9.97 12.59 8.49
N LEU A 460 10.46 12.50 7.26
CA LEU A 460 9.99 13.32 6.15
C LEU A 460 8.51 13.03 5.88
N TYR A 461 8.12 11.76 5.86
CA TYR A 461 6.75 11.37 5.56
C TYR A 461 5.73 11.85 6.61
N ALA A 462 6.14 12.02 7.88
CA ALA A 462 5.28 12.59 8.92
C ALA A 462 5.23 14.13 8.86
N ASN A 463 6.35 14.79 8.58
CA ASN A 463 6.45 16.23 8.72
C ASN A 463 6.10 17.03 7.46
N ILE A 464 6.44 16.52 6.26
CA ILE A 464 6.14 17.21 4.99
C ILE A 464 4.63 17.41 4.78
N PRO A 465 3.75 16.41 4.95
CA PRO A 465 2.33 16.62 4.74
C PRO A 465 1.71 17.57 5.78
N CYS A 466 2.20 17.57 7.03
CA CYS A 466 1.76 18.55 8.02
C CYS A 466 2.16 19.97 7.63
N TYR A 467 3.35 20.17 7.11
CA TYR A 467 3.79 21.46 6.59
C TYR A 467 2.96 21.92 5.39
N LEU A 468 2.81 21.07 4.38
CA LEU A 468 2.04 21.41 3.17
C LEU A 468 0.55 21.58 3.47
N GLY A 469 -0.01 20.75 4.32
CA GLY A 469 -1.40 20.85 4.79
C GLY A 469 -1.63 22.17 5.54
N LEU A 470 -0.68 22.57 6.39
CA LEU A 470 -0.75 23.83 7.13
C LEU A 470 -0.70 25.02 6.18
N LEU A 471 0.19 25.02 5.17
CA LEU A 471 0.20 26.08 4.12
C LEU A 471 -1.14 26.16 3.38
N GLY A 472 -1.75 25.03 3.04
CA GLY A 472 -3.07 24.99 2.42
C GLY A 472 -4.14 25.60 3.32
N TYR A 473 -4.13 25.31 4.60
CA TYR A 473 -5.10 25.85 5.55
C TYR A 473 -4.89 27.35 5.84
N ILE A 474 -3.66 27.83 5.78
CA ILE A 474 -3.33 29.27 5.81
C ILE A 474 -3.99 29.99 4.62
N GLU A 475 -3.88 29.43 3.41
CA GLU A 475 -4.54 29.98 2.21
C GLU A 475 -6.08 29.96 2.37
N MET A 476 -6.65 28.85 2.84
CA MET A 476 -8.09 28.73 3.10
C MET A 476 -8.57 29.78 4.10
N ALA A 477 -7.87 29.93 5.22
CA ALA A 477 -8.19 30.93 6.24
C ALA A 477 -8.15 32.36 5.68
N ALA A 478 -7.10 32.71 4.96
CA ALA A 478 -6.96 34.01 4.32
C ALA A 478 -8.07 34.29 3.31
N ALA A 479 -8.43 33.31 2.49
CA ALA A 479 -9.53 33.43 1.51
C ALA A 479 -10.90 33.66 2.17
N ALA A 480 -11.12 33.10 3.36
CA ALA A 480 -12.36 33.30 4.13
C ALA A 480 -12.37 34.56 5.01
N GLY A 481 -11.25 35.25 5.12
CA GLY A 481 -11.10 36.49 5.89
C GLY A 481 -10.53 36.32 7.31
N TYR A 482 -10.12 35.11 7.69
CA TYR A 482 -9.47 34.81 8.99
C TYR A 482 -7.97 35.10 8.96
N THR A 483 -7.62 36.36 8.78
CA THR A 483 -6.24 36.80 8.54
C THR A 483 -5.34 36.72 9.78
N GLU A 484 -5.89 36.86 10.98
CA GLU A 484 -5.14 36.75 12.23
C GLU A 484 -4.72 35.30 12.48
N GLU A 485 -5.64 34.36 12.27
CA GLU A 485 -5.34 32.92 12.38
C GLU A 485 -4.35 32.48 11.29
N ALA A 486 -4.52 32.93 10.06
CA ALA A 486 -3.57 32.65 8.99
C ALA A 486 -2.14 33.14 9.34
N ALA A 487 -2.01 34.34 9.91
CA ALA A 487 -0.72 34.87 10.34
C ALA A 487 -0.14 34.08 11.52
N LEU A 488 -0.95 33.66 12.47
CA LEU A 488 -0.53 32.81 13.57
C LEU A 488 -0.03 31.44 13.05
N TRP A 489 -0.81 30.76 12.19
CA TRP A 489 -0.45 29.47 11.64
C TRP A 489 0.82 29.52 10.79
N GLN A 490 1.08 30.64 10.12
CA GLN A 490 2.33 30.84 9.39
C GLN A 490 3.56 30.72 10.30
N THR A 491 3.48 31.20 11.56
CA THR A 491 4.62 31.06 12.48
C THR A 491 4.96 29.60 12.79
N TYR A 492 3.95 28.74 12.90
CA TYR A 492 4.15 27.30 13.11
C TYR A 492 4.62 26.60 11.84
N ALA A 493 4.14 27.02 10.66
CA ALA A 493 4.64 26.53 9.39
C ALA A 493 6.14 26.86 9.22
N ASP A 494 6.56 28.07 9.57
CA ASP A 494 7.96 28.50 9.52
C ASP A 494 8.84 27.68 10.47
N HIS A 495 8.34 27.40 11.69
CA HIS A 495 9.02 26.50 12.63
C HIS A 495 9.20 25.09 12.04
N LEU A 496 8.13 24.50 11.52
CA LEU A 496 8.14 23.16 10.94
C LEU A 496 9.06 23.09 9.71
N GLN A 497 9.03 24.10 8.83
CA GLN A 497 9.95 24.18 7.70
C GLN A 497 11.40 24.24 8.19
N GLY A 498 11.68 25.07 9.19
CA GLY A 498 13.02 25.17 9.77
C GLY A 498 13.52 23.86 10.38
N GLY A 499 12.62 23.12 11.04
CA GLY A 499 12.89 21.79 11.59
C GLY A 499 13.21 20.77 10.49
N ILE A 500 12.39 20.73 9.42
CA ILE A 500 12.61 19.86 8.25
C ILE A 500 13.96 20.16 7.61
N ASP A 501 14.23 21.42 7.31
CA ASP A 501 15.46 21.85 6.64
C ASP A 501 16.72 21.55 7.45
N LYS A 502 16.63 21.62 8.77
CA LYS A 502 17.77 21.41 9.68
C LYS A 502 17.91 19.96 10.14
N GLY A 503 16.79 19.31 10.49
CA GLY A 503 16.78 18.01 11.16
C GLY A 503 16.75 16.82 10.22
N LEU A 504 16.12 16.98 9.03
CA LEU A 504 15.90 15.89 8.08
C LEU A 504 16.81 15.94 6.85
N THR A 505 17.85 16.77 6.89
CA THR A 505 18.83 16.92 5.81
C THR A 505 20.23 16.44 6.25
N LYS A 506 21.02 16.04 5.27
CA LYS A 506 22.42 15.65 5.45
C LYS A 506 23.22 16.07 4.23
N GLU A 507 24.31 16.81 4.43
CA GLU A 507 25.10 17.36 3.35
C GLU A 507 24.23 18.18 2.38
N ASN A 508 24.09 17.72 1.13
CA ASN A 508 23.30 18.39 0.10
C ASN A 508 21.95 17.70 -0.18
N GLY A 509 21.56 16.67 0.58
CA GLY A 509 20.39 15.86 0.31
C GLY A 509 19.55 15.57 1.55
N TRP A 510 18.48 14.81 1.36
CA TRP A 510 17.65 14.31 2.44
C TRP A 510 18.33 13.17 3.19
N ARG A 511 17.96 12.99 4.45
CA ARG A 511 18.34 11.82 5.24
C ARG A 511 17.44 10.64 4.84
N LEU A 512 17.94 9.76 3.96
CA LEU A 512 17.15 8.61 3.47
C LEU A 512 16.73 7.65 4.60
N GLU A 513 17.47 7.62 5.70
CA GLU A 513 17.11 6.89 6.91
C GLU A 513 15.96 7.54 7.70
N LYS A 514 15.53 8.74 7.29
CA LYS A 514 14.42 9.50 7.87
C LYS A 514 13.26 9.70 6.89
N CYS A 515 13.16 8.90 5.84
CA CYS A 515 12.05 9.01 4.89
C CYS A 515 10.70 8.68 5.53
N GLY A 516 10.65 7.73 6.46
CA GLY A 516 9.41 7.22 7.06
C GLY A 516 8.91 5.97 6.37
N PHE A 517 9.13 5.84 5.07
CA PHE A 517 8.99 4.65 4.25
C PHE A 517 10.29 4.39 3.48
N SER A 518 10.28 3.47 2.52
CA SER A 518 11.53 3.03 1.87
C SER A 518 12.19 4.12 1.04
N HIS A 519 11.42 5.05 0.48
CA HIS A 519 11.90 6.04 -0.50
C HIS A 519 11.62 7.48 -0.08
N ASP A 520 12.31 8.42 -0.75
CA ASP A 520 12.11 9.85 -0.57
C ASP A 520 10.69 10.28 -0.93
N PRO A 521 9.90 10.82 0.02
CA PRO A 521 8.52 11.22 -0.26
C PRO A 521 8.37 12.67 -0.76
N VAL A 522 9.45 13.46 -0.79
CA VAL A 522 9.35 14.93 -0.85
C VAL A 522 8.75 15.40 -2.17
N VAL A 523 9.37 15.06 -3.31
CA VAL A 523 8.87 15.58 -4.60
C VAL A 523 7.50 15.03 -4.95
N THR A 524 7.14 13.83 -4.46
CA THR A 524 5.81 13.25 -4.67
C THR A 524 4.73 14.03 -3.94
N MET A 525 5.02 14.50 -2.72
CA MET A 525 4.10 15.33 -1.94
C MET A 525 4.06 16.77 -2.44
N LEU A 526 5.20 17.31 -2.88
CA LEU A 526 5.23 18.62 -3.53
C LEU A 526 4.37 18.65 -4.79
N ALA A 527 4.35 17.55 -5.57
CA ALA A 527 3.53 17.45 -6.77
C ALA A 527 2.02 17.57 -6.48
N ASP A 528 1.57 17.18 -5.29
CA ASP A 528 0.18 17.32 -4.87
C ASP A 528 -0.22 18.78 -4.59
N THR A 529 0.76 19.67 -4.40
CA THR A 529 0.54 21.08 -4.04
C THR A 529 1.00 22.06 -5.14
N TYR A 530 1.99 21.69 -5.94
CA TYR A 530 2.60 22.56 -6.96
C TYR A 530 2.40 22.06 -8.40
N GLY A 531 1.85 20.86 -8.57
CA GLY A 531 1.78 20.21 -9.88
C GLY A 531 3.08 19.52 -10.29
N TYR A 532 3.19 19.14 -11.58
CA TYR A 532 4.22 18.21 -12.05
C TYR A 532 5.47 18.86 -12.65
N ASP A 533 5.55 20.17 -12.68
CA ASP A 533 6.75 20.88 -13.10
C ASP A 533 7.59 21.24 -11.87
N THR A 534 8.74 20.59 -11.73
CA THR A 534 9.64 20.84 -10.59
C THR A 534 10.17 22.27 -10.51
N ALA A 535 10.05 23.05 -11.60
CA ALA A 535 10.37 24.47 -11.61
C ALA A 535 9.38 25.32 -10.75
N ASP A 536 8.20 24.80 -10.46
CA ASP A 536 7.21 25.46 -9.58
C ASP A 536 7.38 25.08 -8.11
N MET A 537 8.18 24.06 -7.82
CA MET A 537 8.41 23.54 -6.48
C MET A 537 9.56 24.32 -5.79
N PRO A 538 9.68 24.25 -4.45
CA PRO A 538 10.84 24.79 -3.74
C PRO A 538 12.15 24.21 -4.28
N ALA A 539 12.95 25.03 -4.96
CA ALA A 539 14.12 24.58 -5.73
C ALA A 539 15.16 23.85 -4.87
N GLU A 540 15.32 24.25 -3.62
CA GLU A 540 16.25 23.61 -2.70
C GLU A 540 15.80 22.18 -2.33
N TRP A 541 14.50 21.97 -2.13
CA TRP A 541 13.92 20.66 -1.81
C TRP A 541 14.03 19.71 -3.01
N VAL A 542 13.73 20.21 -4.21
CA VAL A 542 13.94 19.45 -5.45
C VAL A 542 15.40 19.07 -5.65
N SER A 543 16.32 20.00 -5.39
CA SER A 543 17.75 19.74 -5.47
C SER A 543 18.22 18.66 -4.49
N ARG A 544 17.68 18.64 -3.27
CA ARG A 544 17.96 17.61 -2.27
C ARG A 544 17.47 16.24 -2.70
N SER A 545 16.26 16.15 -3.24
CA SER A 545 15.71 14.90 -3.78
C SER A 545 16.52 14.40 -4.97
N MET A 546 16.90 15.29 -5.88
CA MET A 546 17.77 14.94 -7.02
C MET A 546 19.13 14.40 -6.53
N ALA A 547 19.70 14.98 -5.49
CA ALA A 547 21.00 14.56 -4.95
C ALA A 547 20.98 13.16 -4.34
N VAL A 548 19.86 12.75 -3.71
CA VAL A 548 19.72 11.43 -3.09
C VAL A 548 19.13 10.38 -4.02
N TYR A 549 18.54 10.77 -5.13
CA TYR A 549 17.84 9.88 -6.05
C TYR A 549 18.66 8.63 -6.47
N PRO A 550 19.96 8.72 -6.83
CA PRO A 550 20.73 7.53 -7.20
C PRO A 550 20.84 6.49 -6.07
N ALA A 551 20.99 6.96 -4.83
CA ALA A 551 21.05 6.07 -3.67
C ALA A 551 19.66 5.52 -3.32
N ASP A 552 18.63 6.30 -3.54
CA ASP A 552 17.25 5.89 -3.33
C ASP A 552 16.83 4.82 -4.37
N LEU A 553 17.14 5.05 -5.63
CA LEU A 553 16.91 4.07 -6.71
C LEU A 553 17.66 2.77 -6.47
N ALA A 554 18.86 2.82 -5.91
CA ALA A 554 19.67 1.62 -5.62
C ALA A 554 19.01 0.65 -4.64
N LYS A 555 17.93 1.06 -3.94
CA LYS A 555 17.11 0.18 -3.11
C LYS A 555 16.13 -0.68 -3.91
N THR A 556 15.97 -0.46 -5.22
CA THR A 556 15.07 -1.25 -6.06
C THR A 556 15.68 -2.60 -6.43
N VAL A 557 14.84 -3.62 -6.59
CA VAL A 557 15.26 -4.96 -6.99
C VAL A 557 15.19 -5.10 -8.49
N ASP A 558 16.21 -5.68 -9.09
CA ASP A 558 16.22 -6.05 -10.51
C ASP A 558 15.97 -7.57 -10.68
N PHE A 559 14.80 -7.89 -11.26
CA PHE A 559 14.41 -9.24 -11.68
C PHE A 559 14.21 -9.35 -13.18
N GLY A 560 15.00 -8.63 -13.97
CA GLY A 560 14.67 -8.34 -15.35
C GLY A 560 13.62 -7.23 -15.48
N MET A 561 13.16 -6.69 -14.36
CA MET A 561 12.36 -5.49 -14.21
C MET A 561 12.68 -4.85 -12.86
N TYR A 562 12.54 -3.55 -12.76
CA TYR A 562 12.56 -2.91 -11.45
C TYR A 562 11.39 -3.42 -10.63
N GLY A 563 11.64 -3.86 -9.43
CA GLY A 563 10.60 -4.29 -8.48
C GLY A 563 11.02 -3.90 -7.09
N VAL A 564 10.10 -3.35 -6.32
CA VAL A 564 10.30 -3.00 -4.93
C VAL A 564 9.43 -3.92 -4.09
N ARG A 565 10.03 -4.46 -3.07
CA ARG A 565 9.35 -5.32 -2.11
C ARG A 565 8.59 -4.47 -1.11
N GLY A 566 7.41 -4.90 -0.70
CA GLY A 566 6.61 -4.20 0.28
C GLY A 566 5.35 -3.60 -0.32
N GLY A 567 4.93 -2.45 0.18
CA GLY A 567 3.75 -1.73 -0.28
C GLY A 567 3.92 -1.16 -1.69
N ILE A 568 2.91 -1.36 -2.53
CA ILE A 568 2.98 -0.85 -3.91
C ILE A 568 3.01 0.68 -3.92
N GLY A 569 2.24 1.33 -3.06
CA GLY A 569 2.15 2.78 -2.99
C GLY A 569 3.36 3.42 -2.32
N TYR A 570 3.69 2.95 -1.13
CA TYR A 570 4.75 3.54 -0.30
C TYR A 570 6.16 3.27 -0.81
N ASP A 571 6.32 2.20 -1.56
CA ASP A 571 7.63 1.76 -2.05
C ASP A 571 7.72 1.93 -3.57
N HIS A 572 7.10 1.04 -4.33
CA HIS A 572 7.26 1.03 -5.78
C HIS A 572 6.72 2.30 -6.46
N SER A 573 5.51 2.74 -6.08
CA SER A 573 4.92 3.93 -6.72
C SER A 573 5.64 5.20 -6.32
N MET A 574 6.19 5.27 -5.11
CA MET A 574 6.93 6.45 -4.67
C MET A 574 8.23 6.64 -5.46
N ILE A 575 9.05 5.60 -5.62
CA ILE A 575 10.26 5.71 -6.45
C ILE A 575 9.93 5.92 -7.93
N THR A 576 8.80 5.37 -8.41
CA THR A 576 8.32 5.61 -9.77
C THR A 576 7.95 7.09 -9.97
N GLN A 577 7.22 7.69 -9.03
CA GLN A 577 6.91 9.11 -9.06
C GLN A 577 8.16 9.98 -8.98
N ASN A 578 9.12 9.64 -8.13
CA ASN A 578 10.40 10.33 -8.06
C ASN A 578 11.12 10.32 -9.41
N ALA A 579 11.22 9.15 -10.04
CA ALA A 579 11.84 9.03 -11.36
C ALA A 579 11.13 9.87 -12.43
N LEU A 580 9.80 9.84 -12.44
CA LEU A 580 8.97 10.62 -13.35
C LEU A 580 9.13 12.12 -13.12
N LEU A 581 8.97 12.60 -11.90
CA LEU A 581 8.99 14.03 -11.55
C LEU A 581 10.38 14.65 -11.71
N LEU A 582 11.43 13.89 -11.39
CA LEU A 582 12.82 14.30 -11.57
C LEU A 582 13.35 14.07 -13.00
N ASP A 583 12.47 13.69 -13.92
CA ASP A 583 12.76 13.45 -15.34
C ASP A 583 13.93 12.48 -15.59
N GLN A 584 14.03 11.43 -14.79
CA GLN A 584 14.94 10.31 -14.98
C GLN A 584 14.31 9.32 -15.97
N THR A 585 14.31 9.66 -17.23
CA THR A 585 13.43 9.06 -18.27
C THR A 585 13.62 7.57 -18.47
N ARG A 586 14.87 7.10 -18.39
CA ARG A 586 15.19 5.67 -18.52
C ARG A 586 14.62 4.88 -17.36
N ASP A 587 14.86 5.34 -16.14
CA ASP A 587 14.45 4.65 -14.92
C ASP A 587 12.93 4.73 -14.77
N ALA A 588 12.35 5.91 -15.04
CA ALA A 588 10.92 6.12 -15.04
C ALA A 588 10.18 5.16 -15.97
N GLY A 589 10.69 4.97 -17.20
CA GLY A 589 10.12 4.03 -18.14
C GLY A 589 10.11 2.60 -17.61
N ALA A 590 11.24 2.12 -17.08
CA ALA A 590 11.37 0.77 -16.55
C ALA A 590 10.49 0.56 -15.31
N LEU A 591 10.41 1.56 -14.40
CA LEU A 591 9.57 1.50 -13.21
C LEU A 591 8.07 1.51 -13.54
N VAL A 592 7.64 2.31 -14.52
CA VAL A 592 6.25 2.32 -15.01
C VAL A 592 5.88 0.96 -15.63
N GLU A 593 6.75 0.38 -16.43
CA GLU A 593 6.54 -0.95 -16.99
C GLU A 593 6.47 -2.03 -15.92
N SER A 594 7.32 -1.95 -14.90
CA SER A 594 7.24 -2.83 -13.72
C SER A 594 5.92 -2.64 -12.96
N LEU A 595 5.47 -1.39 -12.77
CA LEU A 595 4.18 -1.12 -12.14
C LEU A 595 3.01 -1.76 -12.91
N CYS A 596 3.02 -1.70 -14.24
CA CYS A 596 2.02 -2.38 -15.06
C CYS A 596 2.00 -3.88 -14.79
N ARG A 597 3.18 -4.52 -14.71
CA ARG A 597 3.30 -5.94 -14.40
C ARG A 597 2.72 -6.26 -13.02
N ILE A 598 3.00 -5.45 -12.02
CA ILE A 598 2.47 -5.62 -10.65
C ILE A 598 0.95 -5.47 -10.63
N CYS A 599 0.40 -4.52 -11.38
CA CYS A 599 -1.03 -4.24 -11.44
C CYS A 599 -1.84 -5.28 -12.22
N TYR A 600 -1.22 -6.27 -12.85
CA TYR A 600 -1.92 -7.25 -13.67
C TYR A 600 -1.77 -8.67 -13.14
N ALA A 601 -2.90 -9.35 -12.99
CA ALA A 601 -2.96 -10.74 -12.56
C ALA A 601 -4.12 -11.45 -13.29
N PRO A 602 -3.89 -11.98 -14.49
CA PRO A 602 -4.93 -12.42 -15.42
C PRO A 602 -5.84 -13.53 -14.88
N ARG A 603 -5.39 -14.24 -13.83
CA ARG A 603 -6.15 -15.33 -13.22
C ARG A 603 -6.99 -14.91 -12.02
N LEU A 604 -6.95 -13.62 -11.66
CA LEU A 604 -7.81 -13.09 -10.62
C LEU A 604 -9.16 -12.67 -11.20
N PRO A 605 -10.24 -12.73 -10.40
CA PRO A 605 -11.54 -12.20 -10.81
C PRO A 605 -11.50 -10.74 -11.24
N GLU A 606 -10.63 -9.95 -10.59
CA GLU A 606 -10.35 -8.55 -10.93
C GLU A 606 -8.87 -8.38 -11.29
N PRO A 607 -8.49 -8.68 -12.53
CA PRO A 607 -7.08 -8.88 -12.91
C PRO A 607 -6.25 -7.61 -12.91
N TYR A 608 -6.85 -6.43 -12.93
CA TYR A 608 -6.14 -5.15 -13.02
C TYR A 608 -6.05 -4.40 -11.70
N LEU A 609 -6.65 -4.90 -10.61
CA LEU A 609 -6.61 -4.20 -9.33
C LEU A 609 -5.21 -4.25 -8.69
N VAL A 610 -4.82 -3.11 -8.14
CA VAL A 610 -3.53 -2.96 -7.43
C VAL A 610 -3.59 -3.75 -6.13
N PRO A 611 -2.62 -4.64 -5.85
CA PRO A 611 -2.51 -5.29 -4.55
C PRO A 611 -1.94 -4.32 -3.51
N GLU A 612 -2.12 -4.62 -2.25
CA GLU A 612 -1.52 -3.84 -1.17
C GLU A 612 0.00 -3.92 -1.18
N GLY A 613 0.54 -5.11 -1.33
CA GLY A 613 1.95 -5.33 -1.31
C GLY A 613 2.43 -6.44 -2.23
N MET A 614 3.72 -6.68 -2.16
CA MET A 614 4.41 -7.66 -2.98
C MET A 614 5.53 -8.34 -2.21
N ALA A 615 5.58 -9.67 -2.26
CA ALA A 615 6.71 -10.47 -1.84
C ALA A 615 7.41 -11.07 -3.08
N ILE A 616 8.70 -11.27 -2.97
CA ILE A 616 9.54 -11.71 -4.09
C ILE A 616 10.21 -13.01 -3.74
N ASP A 617 10.04 -14.03 -4.60
CA ASP A 617 10.79 -15.28 -4.58
C ASP A 617 11.84 -15.26 -5.70
N ALA A 618 13.07 -14.89 -5.33
CA ALA A 618 14.16 -14.75 -6.29
C ALA A 618 14.56 -16.06 -6.95
N GLU A 619 14.48 -17.19 -6.23
CA GLU A 619 14.89 -18.48 -6.77
C GLU A 619 13.95 -18.96 -7.86
N LYS A 620 12.65 -18.67 -7.70
CA LYS A 620 11.63 -19.05 -8.66
C LYS A 620 11.35 -17.95 -9.70
N GLY A 621 11.91 -16.76 -9.53
CA GLY A 621 11.58 -15.60 -10.38
C GLY A 621 10.13 -15.17 -10.24
N ILE A 622 9.52 -15.33 -9.06
CA ILE A 622 8.11 -15.13 -8.83
C ILE A 622 7.89 -13.92 -7.94
N PHE A 623 6.97 -13.08 -8.34
CA PHE A 623 6.39 -12.08 -7.46
C PHE A 623 5.08 -12.60 -6.88
N ARG A 624 4.91 -12.42 -5.58
CA ARG A 624 3.67 -12.77 -4.88
C ARG A 624 2.98 -11.53 -4.40
N ARG A 625 1.72 -11.39 -4.77
CA ARG A 625 0.87 -10.35 -4.23
C ARG A 625 0.53 -10.69 -2.79
N GLN A 626 0.48 -9.70 -1.93
CA GLN A 626 0.11 -9.85 -0.52
C GLN A 626 -0.76 -8.70 -0.08
N GLY A 627 -1.44 -8.89 1.05
CA GLY A 627 -2.36 -7.90 1.59
C GLY A 627 -3.67 -7.82 0.81
N ASP A 628 -4.36 -6.72 0.95
CA ASP A 628 -5.66 -6.51 0.34
C ASP A 628 -5.57 -6.19 -1.15
N LEU A 629 -6.50 -6.72 -1.92
CA LEU A 629 -6.66 -6.33 -3.31
C LEU A 629 -7.37 -4.97 -3.39
N GLY A 630 -6.75 -4.03 -4.08
CA GLY A 630 -7.29 -2.68 -4.22
C GLY A 630 -7.23 -1.86 -2.94
N ASN A 631 -6.24 -2.06 -2.08
CA ASN A 631 -6.02 -1.21 -0.92
C ASN A 631 -5.84 0.26 -1.33
N LEU A 632 -6.47 1.17 -0.58
CA LEU A 632 -6.65 2.56 -0.99
C LEU A 632 -5.38 3.32 -1.32
N VAL A 633 -4.42 3.33 -0.40
CA VAL A 633 -3.21 4.12 -0.58
C VAL A 633 -2.35 3.56 -1.70
N GLN A 634 -2.28 2.25 -1.81
CA GLN A 634 -1.49 1.58 -2.84
C GLN A 634 -2.06 1.87 -4.23
N LEU A 635 -3.39 1.79 -4.34
CA LEU A 635 -4.13 2.15 -5.54
C LEU A 635 -3.95 3.63 -5.89
N ALA A 636 -4.10 4.52 -4.91
CA ALA A 636 -4.01 5.96 -5.11
C ALA A 636 -2.64 6.37 -5.66
N GLU A 637 -1.57 5.86 -5.06
CA GLU A 637 -0.20 6.17 -5.49
C GLU A 637 0.13 5.57 -6.87
N ALA A 638 -0.34 4.35 -7.15
CA ALA A 638 -0.19 3.75 -8.47
C ALA A 638 -0.92 4.55 -9.55
N MET A 639 -2.16 4.97 -9.29
CA MET A 639 -2.93 5.80 -10.23
C MET A 639 -2.29 7.17 -10.44
N LYS A 640 -1.70 7.75 -9.40
CA LYS A 640 -0.94 9.00 -9.52
C LYS A 640 0.28 8.83 -10.44
N CYS A 641 0.97 7.68 -10.42
CA CYS A 641 2.04 7.42 -11.40
C CYS A 641 1.52 7.53 -12.84
N PHE A 642 0.40 6.89 -13.15
CA PHE A 642 -0.18 6.98 -14.50
C PHE A 642 -0.66 8.40 -14.83
N HIS A 643 -1.18 9.14 -13.87
CA HIS A 643 -1.56 10.54 -14.07
C HIS A 643 -0.34 11.44 -14.40
N ILE A 644 0.80 11.21 -13.74
CA ILE A 644 2.06 11.90 -14.03
C ILE A 644 2.60 11.49 -15.42
N VAL A 645 2.44 10.23 -15.83
CA VAL A 645 2.79 9.77 -17.17
C VAL A 645 1.95 10.49 -18.24
N ILE A 646 0.65 10.66 -18.02
CA ILE A 646 -0.24 11.47 -18.87
C ILE A 646 0.28 12.90 -18.97
N GLY A 647 0.73 13.46 -17.87
CA GLY A 647 1.40 14.75 -17.81
C GLY A 647 0.49 15.97 -17.98
N ILE A 648 -0.82 15.82 -17.77
CA ILE A 648 -1.73 16.96 -17.65
C ILE A 648 -1.65 17.41 -16.19
N SER A 649 -0.82 18.42 -15.93
CA SER A 649 -0.56 18.89 -14.58
C SER A 649 -1.78 19.58 -13.99
N PRO A 650 -2.12 19.32 -12.71
CA PRO A 650 -3.07 20.15 -11.98
C PRO A 650 -2.67 21.63 -12.04
N VAL A 651 -3.64 22.53 -12.22
CA VAL A 651 -3.38 23.97 -12.37
C VAL A 651 -3.39 24.63 -11.00
N TRP A 652 -2.22 25.08 -10.55
CA TRP A 652 -2.06 25.77 -9.26
C TRP A 652 -1.87 27.28 -9.38
N GLY A 653 -1.52 27.77 -10.56
CA GLY A 653 -1.29 29.18 -10.88
C GLY A 653 -2.03 29.61 -12.16
N ASP A 654 -1.44 30.53 -12.91
CA ASP A 654 -2.06 31.12 -14.09
C ASP A 654 -1.71 30.40 -15.41
N THR A 655 -1.01 29.29 -15.35
CA THR A 655 -0.48 28.59 -16.51
C THR A 655 -0.93 27.13 -16.53
N VAL A 656 -1.55 26.74 -17.63
CA VAL A 656 -1.81 25.33 -17.95
C VAL A 656 -0.51 24.67 -18.44
N LYS A 657 -0.11 23.58 -17.84
CA LYS A 657 1.11 22.86 -18.19
C LYS A 657 0.81 21.43 -18.62
N LEU A 658 1.31 21.08 -19.80
CA LEU A 658 1.22 19.74 -20.36
C LEU A 658 2.64 19.21 -20.55
N LEU A 659 2.98 18.16 -19.81
CA LEU A 659 4.33 17.59 -19.77
C LEU A 659 4.28 16.05 -19.72
N PRO A 660 3.85 15.38 -20.80
CA PRO A 660 3.80 13.94 -20.88
C PRO A 660 5.17 13.30 -20.62
N ARG A 661 5.17 12.16 -19.90
CA ARG A 661 6.37 11.40 -19.53
C ARG A 661 6.20 9.94 -19.90
N LEU A 662 6.04 9.70 -21.20
CA LEU A 662 5.77 8.36 -21.73
C LEU A 662 7.01 7.46 -21.65
N PRO A 663 6.85 6.18 -21.28
CA PRO A 663 7.87 5.17 -21.54
C PRO A 663 8.20 5.08 -23.05
N LYS A 664 9.41 4.62 -23.35
CA LYS A 664 9.88 4.53 -24.74
C LYS A 664 8.95 3.65 -25.58
N GLY A 665 8.52 4.20 -26.71
CA GLY A 665 7.66 3.50 -27.67
C GLY A 665 6.16 3.56 -27.34
N TRP A 666 5.78 4.16 -26.20
CA TRP A 666 4.38 4.33 -25.84
C TRP A 666 3.75 5.53 -26.55
N SER A 667 2.44 5.44 -26.72
CA SER A 667 1.58 6.55 -27.12
C SER A 667 0.43 6.66 -26.12
N ILE A 668 -0.12 7.86 -26.00
CA ILE A 668 -1.27 8.13 -25.17
C ILE A 668 -2.31 8.92 -25.93
N ALA A 669 -3.58 8.56 -25.72
CA ALA A 669 -4.73 9.36 -26.09
C ALA A 669 -5.63 9.56 -24.89
N VAL A 670 -5.98 10.80 -24.61
CA VAL A 670 -6.99 11.15 -23.62
C VAL A 670 -8.10 11.96 -24.27
N LYS A 671 -9.33 11.75 -23.82
CA LYS A 671 -10.50 12.47 -24.32
C LYS A 671 -11.38 12.90 -23.14
N ASP A 672 -11.88 14.12 -23.20
CA ASP A 672 -12.67 14.76 -22.15
C ASP A 672 -12.00 14.68 -20.77
N TYR A 673 -10.65 14.62 -20.75
CA TYR A 673 -9.88 14.43 -19.53
C TYR A 673 -9.92 15.68 -18.64
N PRO A 674 -10.15 15.55 -17.33
CA PRO A 674 -10.27 16.71 -16.46
C PRO A 674 -8.96 17.51 -16.41
N LEU A 675 -9.04 18.82 -16.65
CA LEU A 675 -7.98 19.75 -16.31
C LEU A 675 -8.17 20.16 -14.86
N VAL A 676 -7.51 19.45 -13.96
CA VAL A 676 -7.70 19.55 -12.51
C VAL A 676 -7.52 20.99 -12.01
N ASN A 677 -8.32 21.41 -11.05
CA ASN A 677 -8.41 22.76 -10.51
C ASN A 677 -9.02 23.81 -11.49
N THR A 678 -9.66 23.34 -12.57
CA THR A 678 -10.41 24.18 -13.51
C THR A 678 -11.78 23.57 -13.84
N ARG A 679 -12.57 24.25 -14.65
CA ARG A 679 -13.82 23.72 -15.23
C ARG A 679 -13.66 23.30 -16.70
N ALA A 680 -12.43 22.94 -17.07
CA ALA A 680 -12.10 22.58 -18.42
C ALA A 680 -11.72 21.10 -18.56
N THR A 681 -11.75 20.61 -19.79
CA THR A 681 -11.29 19.30 -20.18
C THR A 681 -10.25 19.38 -21.29
N VAL A 682 -9.46 18.34 -21.40
CA VAL A 682 -8.39 18.21 -22.39
C VAL A 682 -8.63 16.96 -23.22
N ASP A 683 -8.58 17.11 -24.55
CA ASP A 683 -8.29 15.99 -25.46
C ASP A 683 -6.84 16.13 -25.89
N MET A 684 -6.06 15.07 -25.75
CA MET A 684 -4.65 15.06 -26.13
C MET A 684 -4.27 13.70 -26.69
N GLU A 685 -3.55 13.74 -27.81
CA GLU A 685 -2.88 12.56 -28.36
C GLU A 685 -1.40 12.89 -28.56
N THR A 686 -0.53 12.01 -28.07
CA THR A 686 0.91 12.16 -28.27
C THR A 686 1.62 10.81 -28.14
N SER A 687 2.85 10.73 -28.63
CA SER A 687 3.68 9.54 -28.54
C SER A 687 5.08 9.88 -28.04
N TYR A 688 5.79 8.86 -27.59
CA TYR A 688 7.22 9.00 -27.32
C TYR A 688 7.96 9.47 -28.57
N PRO A 689 8.94 10.40 -28.48
CA PRO A 689 9.64 10.93 -29.63
C PRO A 689 10.37 9.84 -30.42
N THR A 690 10.30 9.90 -31.74
CA THR A 690 11.14 9.09 -32.65
C THR A 690 12.30 9.95 -33.14
N GLY A 691 13.50 9.70 -32.64
CA GLY A 691 14.62 10.61 -32.79
C GLY A 691 14.30 11.99 -32.24
N ASN A 692 14.36 13.04 -33.04
CA ASN A 692 14.02 14.41 -32.62
C ASN A 692 12.61 14.85 -33.09
N THR A 693 11.74 13.90 -33.40
CA THR A 693 10.40 14.20 -33.89
C THR A 693 9.33 13.69 -32.93
N GLN A 694 8.43 14.57 -32.59
CA GLN A 694 7.24 14.26 -31.78
C GLN A 694 6.05 15.01 -32.36
N ALA A 695 4.87 14.37 -32.39
CA ALA A 695 3.60 15.00 -32.71
C ALA A 695 2.69 15.02 -31.51
N MET A 696 1.95 16.11 -31.38
CA MET A 696 0.91 16.23 -30.36
C MET A 696 -0.32 16.88 -30.99
N THR A 697 -1.48 16.29 -30.76
CA THR A 697 -2.78 16.89 -31.03
C THR A 697 -3.41 17.29 -29.72
N LEU A 698 -3.92 18.51 -29.63
CA LEU A 698 -4.46 19.08 -28.40
C LEU A 698 -5.75 19.83 -28.66
N SER A 699 -6.74 19.62 -27.81
CA SER A 699 -7.96 20.45 -27.77
C SER A 699 -8.33 20.72 -26.30
N LEU A 700 -8.60 21.96 -25.98
CA LEU A 700 -9.05 22.41 -24.68
C LEU A 700 -10.51 22.86 -24.79
N ARG A 701 -11.34 22.44 -23.85
CA ARG A 701 -12.76 22.79 -23.80
C ARG A 701 -13.18 23.22 -22.40
N GLY A 702 -14.08 24.19 -22.31
CA GLY A 702 -14.60 24.70 -21.05
C GLY A 702 -14.03 26.05 -20.65
N GLU A 703 -14.25 26.43 -19.41
CA GLU A 703 -13.77 27.70 -18.86
C GLU A 703 -12.33 27.54 -18.38
N ILE A 704 -11.43 28.25 -19.02
CA ILE A 704 -10.01 28.29 -18.67
C ILE A 704 -9.69 29.74 -18.29
N PRO A 705 -9.63 30.07 -17.00
CA PRO A 705 -9.29 31.44 -16.56
C PRO A 705 -7.83 31.77 -16.85
N GLU A 706 -6.99 30.76 -17.04
CA GLU A 706 -5.58 30.88 -17.33
C GLU A 706 -5.37 31.39 -18.74
N LYS A 707 -4.32 32.19 -18.89
CA LYS A 707 -4.03 32.86 -20.15
C LYS A 707 -2.89 32.22 -20.93
N THR A 708 -2.11 31.37 -20.27
CA THR A 708 -0.89 30.80 -20.82
C THR A 708 -0.99 29.27 -20.82
N LEU A 709 -0.61 28.68 -21.93
CA LEU A 709 -0.40 27.25 -22.08
C LEU A 709 1.08 27.00 -22.34
N ARG A 710 1.69 26.12 -21.54
CA ARG A 710 3.04 25.61 -21.76
C ARG A 710 2.97 24.11 -22.08
N VAL A 711 3.53 23.74 -23.21
CA VAL A 711 3.58 22.34 -23.67
C VAL A 711 5.01 21.90 -23.75
N ARG A 712 5.32 20.78 -23.14
CA ARG A 712 6.66 20.19 -23.15
C ARG A 712 6.75 19.07 -24.15
N PHE A 713 7.82 19.11 -24.95
CA PHE A 713 8.18 18.09 -25.92
C PHE A 713 9.48 17.40 -25.49
N GLY A 714 9.58 16.13 -25.81
CA GLY A 714 10.72 15.28 -25.47
C GLY A 714 10.26 13.95 -24.85
N PRO A 715 11.17 13.15 -24.27
CA PRO A 715 12.59 13.45 -24.07
C PRO A 715 13.40 13.40 -25.37
N PHE A 716 14.29 14.35 -25.57
CA PHE A 716 15.24 14.37 -26.66
C PHE A 716 16.64 13.94 -26.20
N PRO A 717 17.51 13.44 -27.10
CA PRO A 717 18.89 13.11 -26.76
C PRO A 717 19.63 14.29 -26.12
N PRO A 718 20.59 14.05 -25.18
CA PRO A 718 21.34 15.12 -24.51
C PRO A 718 22.15 16.04 -25.43
N ASP A 719 22.47 15.59 -26.67
CA ASP A 719 23.17 16.38 -27.68
C ASP A 719 22.25 17.21 -28.60
N CYS A 720 20.94 17.13 -28.38
CA CYS A 720 19.97 17.92 -29.13
C CYS A 720 19.86 19.31 -28.47
N GLU A 721 20.36 20.35 -29.14
CA GLU A 721 20.35 21.72 -28.63
C GLU A 721 19.09 22.51 -29.01
N THR A 722 18.50 22.19 -30.19
CA THR A 722 17.34 22.90 -30.69
C THR A 722 16.39 21.96 -31.41
N VAL A 723 15.10 22.29 -31.37
CA VAL A 723 14.04 21.63 -32.10
C VAL A 723 13.18 22.69 -32.83
N THR A 724 12.57 22.28 -33.92
CA THR A 724 11.56 23.11 -34.60
C THR A 724 10.18 22.55 -34.28
N VAL A 725 9.36 23.32 -33.57
CA VAL A 725 7.95 23.00 -33.33
C VAL A 725 7.08 23.77 -34.30
N THR A 726 6.18 23.07 -35.00
CA THR A 726 5.19 23.71 -35.87
C THR A 726 3.83 23.71 -35.18
N LEU A 727 3.31 24.89 -34.91
CA LEU A 727 1.97 25.08 -34.35
C LEU A 727 1.08 25.74 -35.42
N ASN A 728 0.00 25.09 -35.86
CA ASN A 728 -0.90 25.60 -36.89
C ASN A 728 -0.13 26.08 -38.15
N HIS A 729 0.84 25.27 -38.59
CA HIS A 729 1.74 25.54 -39.75
C HIS A 729 2.75 26.67 -39.54
N ILE A 730 2.81 27.28 -38.36
CA ILE A 730 3.80 28.32 -38.04
C ILE A 730 4.98 27.66 -37.31
N PRO A 731 6.21 27.73 -37.87
CA PRO A 731 7.39 27.13 -37.23
C PRO A 731 7.95 28.03 -36.10
N TYR A 732 8.34 27.39 -35.02
CA TYR A 732 9.03 27.99 -33.87
C TYR A 732 10.32 27.21 -33.63
N THR A 733 11.46 27.91 -33.57
CA THR A 733 12.72 27.26 -33.15
C THR A 733 12.87 27.41 -31.63
N LEU A 734 12.88 26.30 -30.95
CA LEU A 734 13.01 26.24 -29.51
C LEU A 734 14.37 25.70 -29.11
N ARG A 735 14.96 26.25 -28.07
CA ARG A 735 16.10 25.64 -27.41
C ARG A 735 15.60 24.51 -26.54
N THR A 736 16.39 23.46 -26.45
CA THR A 736 16.17 22.40 -25.49
C THR A 736 16.90 22.76 -24.18
N GLU A 737 16.31 22.31 -23.08
CA GLU A 737 16.86 22.51 -21.73
C GLU A 737 17.06 21.12 -21.11
N PRO A 738 18.25 20.87 -20.49
CA PRO A 738 18.49 19.62 -19.79
C PRO A 738 17.64 19.56 -18.51
N CYS A 739 16.97 18.45 -18.31
CA CYS A 739 16.30 18.12 -17.06
C CYS A 739 16.34 16.60 -16.86
N GLY A 740 16.79 16.15 -15.69
CA GLY A 740 17.05 14.74 -15.45
C GLY A 740 18.16 14.20 -16.37
N ASP A 741 17.86 13.13 -17.07
CA ASP A 741 18.78 12.43 -17.98
C ASP A 741 18.57 12.77 -19.47
N ALA A 742 17.71 13.73 -19.79
CA ALA A 742 17.31 14.09 -21.15
C ALA A 742 17.21 15.60 -21.38
N ASN A 743 17.05 16.00 -22.65
CA ASN A 743 16.72 17.36 -23.03
C ASN A 743 15.23 17.51 -23.36
N TRP A 744 14.67 18.67 -23.05
CA TRP A 744 13.26 18.99 -23.24
C TRP A 744 13.09 20.35 -23.91
N ALA A 745 12.03 20.51 -24.67
CA ALA A 745 11.67 21.80 -25.29
C ALA A 745 10.30 22.26 -24.81
N TRP A 746 10.21 23.53 -24.43
CA TRP A 746 8.96 24.16 -24.03
C TRP A 746 8.42 25.09 -25.10
N LEU A 747 7.17 24.88 -25.51
CA LEU A 747 6.39 25.85 -26.28
C LEU A 747 5.43 26.57 -25.36
N GLU A 748 5.54 27.88 -25.29
CA GLU A 748 4.61 28.72 -24.55
C GLU A 748 3.76 29.52 -25.54
N VAL A 749 2.45 29.47 -25.32
CA VAL A 749 1.48 30.17 -26.18
C VAL A 749 0.41 30.83 -25.32
N ASN A 750 -0.08 31.98 -25.80
CA ASN A 750 -1.22 32.64 -25.20
C ASN A 750 -2.51 31.98 -25.72
N LEU A 751 -3.34 31.47 -24.80
CA LEU A 751 -4.59 30.77 -25.13
C LEU A 751 -5.59 31.63 -25.91
N TYR A 752 -5.59 32.95 -25.73
CA TYR A 752 -6.45 33.85 -26.49
C TYR A 752 -6.03 33.99 -27.96
N THR A 753 -4.80 33.62 -28.31
CA THR A 753 -4.33 33.69 -29.69
C THR A 753 -4.51 32.41 -30.49
N LEU A 754 -4.94 31.34 -29.82
CA LEU A 754 -5.21 30.03 -30.42
C LEU A 754 -6.64 29.85 -30.94
N GLN A 755 -7.52 30.82 -30.72
CA GLN A 755 -8.91 30.81 -31.21
C GLN A 755 -9.01 31.01 -32.71
#